data_51b13a42718edcc724c6c85cea65cdaa
#
_entry.id   51b13a42718edcc724c6c85cea65cdaa
#
_cell.length_a   1.000
_cell.length_b   1.000
_cell.length_c   1.000
_cell.angle_alpha   90.00
_cell.angle_beta   90.00
_cell.angle_gamma   90.00
#
_symmetry.space_group_name_H-M   'P 1'
#
loop_
_entity.id
_entity.type
_entity.pdbx_description
1 polymer ?
#
loop_
_entity_poly.entity_id
_entity_poly.type
_entity_poly.pdbx_seq_one_letter_code
_entity_poly.pdbx_strand_id
1 'polypeptide(L)'
;MAQNGDKAGENQAPLPDHLKLPPSPPLTPEDALASFKLPPEFDIQLVASEPLVGDPVAMEFDPDGRIWVVEMRGYMPNIEGTNEDQPVGRIVVLEDTDQDGKMDKSTVFLDGLVMPRAIALIDGGVVVAEPPRLWYCKDTNGDLKCDERTEIADDYATQNDPKHGMRSNPEHASNGLMWALDNWIYSANHTTQFRYTGGEWLREQTHSRGQWGISQDNFGRIIYNSNSDQLRGDLLPAAYLGRNKNYRGARGASVRIARDQTVWPSRINPGVNRGYRRGTLREDGTLARYTGACGPVIYRGNQFPSEYVGNAFVCEPTGNFVRRNILTESNGILDAKNAYHEMEFLTSTDERFRPVNAYNGPDGALYIVDLYRGLIQHRIYLTSFLRKQIEDRGLYEPIGLGRIYKVVYKGKDAVSGAKMSKMSPSELAQQFNHPNGWTRSTAQRLLVEQNDPNLLPLLAEMAASDRNPLAQLHALWTLDGMGGVEWAVLKEALQSSHPKVRSAAIRLSEQHLTSTRKPVVLEQLLSHEFDVPEVQMQLALTLGETDSKDALDTLASILTRNAENEYIRSAVLSGVEGREAALLDSVLAQSPWWSQQNPEAADTIFTELASCIMRSRDIPSIKSTVETASELRTHEATSLLTGFRDAAFKRSQGEWVPAGEPIRLDSPLHSLTTLASSPDAKLSALAKALYDAFSWPGKADLVINTAAVEPLTAEQQKRFETGRDLFLISCGACHQPHGMGQEGLAPPLKDSDWSTGSKERMIRIVLHGLQGPIEIQGKKWELVMPGLAVFDDEQLSSIMTYVRREWGHTASPVDPGEVKAIRDQYPGREDMWTVEELLKFN
;
A
#
# COMPACT_ATOMS: atom_id res chain seq x y z
N MET A 1 -36.41 6.93 2.83
CA MET A 1 -35.81 6.83 1.47
C MET A 1 -34.55 6.00 1.58
N ALA A 2 -34.28 5.13 0.61
CA ALA A 2 -33.05 4.36 0.58
C ALA A 2 -31.83 5.30 0.52
N GLN A 3 -30.76 4.95 1.23
CA GLN A 3 -29.51 5.69 1.24
C GLN A 3 -28.53 5.11 0.20
N ASN A 4 -27.51 5.89 -0.20
CA ASN A 4 -26.54 5.45 -1.19
C ASN A 4 -25.73 4.19 -0.77
N GLY A 5 -25.53 4.01 0.53
CA GLY A 5 -24.86 2.83 1.08
C GLY A 5 -25.76 1.59 1.24
N ASP A 6 -27.07 1.71 1.01
CA ASP A 6 -28.00 0.59 1.10
C ASP A 6 -27.77 -0.40 -0.03
N LYS A 7 -27.88 -1.67 0.29
CA LYS A 7 -27.84 -2.74 -0.72
C LYS A 7 -29.23 -3.34 -0.89
N ALA A 8 -29.63 -3.53 -2.14
CA ALA A 8 -30.92 -4.14 -2.45
C ALA A 8 -31.01 -5.55 -1.83
N GLY A 9 -32.12 -5.82 -1.12
CA GLY A 9 -32.34 -7.10 -0.45
C GLY A 9 -31.62 -7.30 0.88
N GLU A 10 -30.80 -6.35 1.34
CA GLU A 10 -30.15 -6.43 2.64
C GLU A 10 -31.12 -6.04 3.76
N ASN A 11 -31.32 -6.95 4.72
CA ASN A 11 -32.15 -6.65 5.88
C ASN A 11 -31.35 -5.88 6.92
N GLN A 12 -31.61 -4.59 7.03
CA GLN A 12 -30.97 -3.70 7.99
C GLN A 12 -31.73 -3.74 9.33
N ALA A 13 -31.64 -4.88 10.01
CA ALA A 13 -32.27 -5.05 11.33
C ALA A 13 -31.78 -3.95 12.30
N PRO A 14 -32.67 -3.39 13.13
CA PRO A 14 -32.27 -2.47 14.18
C PRO A 14 -31.35 -3.15 15.18
N LEU A 15 -30.62 -2.38 15.98
CA LEU A 15 -29.86 -2.94 17.10
C LEU A 15 -30.81 -3.65 18.06
N PRO A 16 -30.38 -4.75 18.67
CA PRO A 16 -31.19 -5.48 19.66
C PRO A 16 -31.65 -4.58 20.81
N ASP A 17 -32.90 -4.67 21.20
CA ASP A 17 -33.52 -3.80 22.25
C ASP A 17 -32.84 -3.91 23.63
N HIS A 18 -32.14 -5.01 23.89
CA HIS A 18 -31.40 -5.18 25.15
C HIS A 18 -30.12 -4.31 25.21
N LEU A 19 -29.62 -3.81 24.08
CA LEU A 19 -28.48 -2.92 24.05
C LEU A 19 -28.90 -1.51 24.48
N LYS A 20 -28.46 -1.10 25.66
CA LYS A 20 -28.67 0.27 26.15
C LYS A 20 -27.65 1.20 25.49
N LEU A 21 -28.10 2.01 24.54
CA LEU A 21 -27.27 3.00 23.89
C LEU A 21 -27.02 4.18 24.84
N PRO A 22 -25.76 4.49 25.20
CA PRO A 22 -25.48 5.67 26.00
C PRO A 22 -25.77 6.93 25.20
N PRO A 23 -26.16 8.02 25.85
CA PRO A 23 -26.23 9.35 25.24
C PRO A 23 -24.85 9.71 24.67
N SER A 24 -24.83 10.49 23.59
CA SER A 24 -23.59 10.95 22.95
C SER A 24 -23.61 12.47 22.74
N PRO A 25 -23.81 13.28 23.81
CA PRO A 25 -23.71 14.74 23.72
C PRO A 25 -22.26 15.12 23.40
N PRO A 26 -22.02 16.27 22.76
CA PRO A 26 -20.67 16.82 22.70
C PRO A 26 -20.18 17.13 24.11
N LEU A 27 -19.00 16.64 24.45
CA LEU A 27 -18.33 16.92 25.72
C LEU A 27 -17.47 18.19 25.59
N THR A 28 -17.25 18.91 26.68
CA THR A 28 -16.21 19.92 26.72
C THR A 28 -14.84 19.27 26.55
N PRO A 29 -13.80 19.99 26.12
CA PRO A 29 -12.45 19.43 26.05
C PRO A 29 -11.96 18.82 27.37
N GLU A 30 -12.30 19.42 28.50
CA GLU A 30 -11.96 18.94 29.83
C GLU A 30 -12.74 17.67 30.20
N ASP A 31 -14.04 17.63 29.93
CA ASP A 31 -14.87 16.44 30.22
C ASP A 31 -14.45 15.25 29.33
N ALA A 32 -14.01 15.52 28.11
CA ALA A 32 -13.55 14.49 27.20
C ALA A 32 -12.28 13.77 27.72
N LEU A 33 -11.41 14.45 28.46
CA LEU A 33 -10.25 13.83 29.09
C LEU A 33 -10.65 12.70 30.06
N ALA A 34 -11.78 12.85 30.77
CA ALA A 34 -12.28 11.81 31.67
C ALA A 34 -12.86 10.59 30.94
N SER A 35 -13.14 10.67 29.65
CA SER A 35 -13.65 9.56 28.84
C SER A 35 -12.58 8.55 28.42
N PHE A 36 -11.30 8.90 28.53
CA PHE A 36 -10.18 8.07 28.07
C PHE A 36 -9.78 6.99 29.06
N LYS A 37 -9.37 5.85 28.50
CA LYS A 37 -8.73 4.75 29.23
C LYS A 37 -7.42 4.39 28.56
N LEU A 38 -6.34 4.39 29.35
CA LEU A 38 -4.99 4.04 28.94
C LEU A 38 -4.37 3.10 30.00
N PRO A 39 -3.25 2.43 29.69
CA PRO A 39 -2.44 1.78 30.72
C PRO A 39 -2.02 2.78 31.82
N PRO A 40 -1.99 2.37 33.08
CA PRO A 40 -1.87 3.27 34.24
C PRO A 40 -0.59 4.11 34.27
N GLU A 41 0.45 3.67 33.58
CA GLU A 41 1.73 4.38 33.42
C GLU A 41 1.69 5.54 32.42
N PHE A 42 0.61 5.68 31.65
CA PHE A 42 0.44 6.77 30.68
C PHE A 42 -0.57 7.79 31.14
N ASP A 43 -0.48 8.97 30.58
CA ASP A 43 -1.43 10.06 30.71
C ASP A 43 -1.75 10.65 29.33
N ILE A 44 -2.92 11.27 29.19
CA ILE A 44 -3.32 11.97 27.98
C ILE A 44 -3.54 13.45 28.32
N GLN A 45 -2.96 14.32 27.50
CA GLN A 45 -3.02 15.77 27.69
C GLN A 45 -3.66 16.43 26.48
N LEU A 46 -4.50 17.41 26.72
CA LEU A 46 -5.04 18.26 25.69
C LEU A 46 -4.00 19.27 25.24
N VAL A 47 -3.72 19.31 23.93
CA VAL A 47 -2.75 20.23 23.31
C VAL A 47 -3.46 21.41 22.65
N ALA A 48 -4.53 21.13 21.93
CA ALA A 48 -5.38 22.16 21.29
C ALA A 48 -6.82 21.67 21.19
N SER A 49 -7.75 22.58 21.20
CA SER A 49 -9.17 22.32 21.01
C SER A 49 -9.86 23.48 20.31
N GLU A 50 -11.11 23.33 20.04
CA GLU A 50 -12.00 24.41 19.61
C GLU A 50 -11.95 25.57 20.62
N PRO A 51 -11.93 26.86 20.22
CA PRO A 51 -12.06 27.36 18.84
C PRO A 51 -10.71 27.50 18.09
N LEU A 52 -9.57 27.14 18.68
CA LEU A 52 -8.23 27.29 18.06
C LEU A 52 -8.07 26.37 16.84
N VAL A 53 -8.71 25.20 16.86
CA VAL A 53 -8.69 24.22 15.81
C VAL A 53 -10.09 23.64 15.60
N GLY A 54 -10.47 23.38 14.32
CA GLY A 54 -11.78 22.82 13.98
C GLY A 54 -11.69 21.83 12.79
N ASP A 55 -12.36 20.67 12.92
CA ASP A 55 -12.36 19.61 11.90
C ASP A 55 -10.94 19.19 11.43
N PRO A 56 -9.96 18.95 12.33
CA PRO A 56 -8.60 18.61 11.95
C PRO A 56 -8.54 17.19 11.39
N VAL A 57 -7.81 17.00 10.28
CA VAL A 57 -7.60 15.67 9.65
C VAL A 57 -6.15 15.26 9.54
N ALA A 58 -5.22 16.22 9.51
CA ALA A 58 -3.78 15.98 9.48
C ALA A 58 -3.05 17.14 10.14
N MET A 59 -1.83 16.88 10.59
CA MET A 59 -0.95 17.92 11.11
C MET A 59 0.52 17.63 10.79
N GLU A 60 1.37 18.62 10.98
CA GLU A 60 2.82 18.51 10.89
C GLU A 60 3.47 19.45 11.91
N PHE A 61 4.66 19.10 12.40
CA PHE A 61 5.45 19.98 13.27
C PHE A 61 6.51 20.70 12.45
N ASP A 62 6.59 22.00 12.57
CA ASP A 62 7.73 22.72 12.03
C ASP A 62 8.98 22.58 12.91
N PRO A 63 10.16 23.00 12.42
CA PRO A 63 11.43 22.86 13.16
C PRO A 63 11.46 23.53 14.54
N ASP A 64 10.51 24.43 14.83
CA ASP A 64 10.42 25.16 16.08
C ASP A 64 9.32 24.66 17.00
N GLY A 65 8.61 23.59 16.60
CA GLY A 65 7.58 22.91 17.39
C GLY A 65 6.18 23.49 17.25
N ARG A 66 5.94 24.44 16.33
CA ARG A 66 4.59 24.89 16.02
C ARG A 66 3.85 23.76 15.28
N ILE A 67 2.53 23.70 15.47
CA ILE A 67 1.70 22.68 14.84
C ILE A 67 0.98 23.30 13.65
N TRP A 68 1.25 22.77 12.47
CA TRP A 68 0.52 23.08 11.24
C TRP A 68 -0.63 22.08 11.09
N VAL A 69 -1.86 22.56 10.97
CA VAL A 69 -3.06 21.71 10.96
C VAL A 69 -3.87 21.91 9.69
N VAL A 70 -4.30 20.81 9.10
CA VAL A 70 -5.27 20.79 8.01
C VAL A 70 -6.67 20.70 8.60
N GLU A 71 -7.49 21.71 8.39
CA GLU A 71 -8.90 21.76 8.76
C GLU A 71 -9.79 21.48 7.53
N MET A 72 -10.39 20.28 7.48
CA MET A 72 -11.24 19.85 6.37
C MET A 72 -12.73 20.18 6.65
N ARG A 73 -13.03 21.46 6.86
CA ARG A 73 -14.34 21.96 7.31
C ARG A 73 -15.50 21.66 6.37
N GLY A 74 -15.21 21.49 5.07
CA GLY A 74 -16.23 21.17 4.06
C GLY A 74 -16.69 19.71 4.03
N TYR A 75 -16.07 18.81 4.78
CA TYR A 75 -16.43 17.40 4.76
C TYR A 75 -17.72 17.15 5.56
N MET A 76 -18.75 16.55 4.90
CA MET A 76 -20.03 16.23 5.52
C MET A 76 -20.56 17.37 6.41
N PRO A 77 -20.80 18.57 5.85
CA PRO A 77 -21.28 19.71 6.63
C PRO A 77 -22.72 19.49 7.16
N ASN A 78 -23.39 18.50 6.63
CA ASN A 78 -24.68 17.97 7.09
C ASN A 78 -24.81 16.50 6.67
N ILE A 79 -25.86 15.82 7.10
CA ILE A 79 -26.08 14.39 6.83
C ILE A 79 -26.28 14.09 5.33
N GLU A 80 -26.69 15.07 4.54
CA GLU A 80 -26.86 14.95 3.09
C GLU A 80 -25.53 15.17 2.32
N GLY A 81 -24.48 15.63 2.98
CA GLY A 81 -23.21 16.00 2.36
C GLY A 81 -23.39 17.03 1.25
N THR A 82 -24.26 18.01 1.45
CA THR A 82 -24.44 19.14 0.52
C THR A 82 -23.41 20.22 0.81
N ASN A 83 -23.03 20.98 -0.23
CA ASN A 83 -22.05 22.08 -0.12
C ASN A 83 -20.62 21.62 0.23
N GLU A 84 -20.26 20.39 -0.07
CA GLU A 84 -18.89 19.89 0.14
C GLU A 84 -17.86 20.55 -0.82
N ASP A 85 -18.33 21.21 -1.85
CA ASP A 85 -17.53 21.97 -2.82
C ASP A 85 -17.26 23.43 -2.39
N GLN A 86 -17.75 23.83 -1.22
CA GLN A 86 -17.47 25.18 -0.73
C GLN A 86 -16.04 25.31 -0.22
N PRO A 87 -15.37 26.45 -0.51
CA PRO A 87 -13.98 26.68 -0.13
C PRO A 87 -13.87 27.16 1.33
N VAL A 88 -14.24 26.30 2.27
CA VAL A 88 -14.29 26.61 3.71
C VAL A 88 -13.14 25.98 4.50
N GLY A 89 -12.38 25.08 3.87
CA GLY A 89 -11.19 24.45 4.46
C GLY A 89 -10.01 25.41 4.55
N ARG A 90 -9.08 25.12 5.46
CA ARG A 90 -7.91 25.98 5.67
C ARG A 90 -6.73 25.23 6.28
N ILE A 91 -5.57 25.86 6.25
CA ILE A 91 -4.38 25.47 7.00
C ILE A 91 -4.19 26.50 8.11
N VAL A 92 -4.04 26.03 9.35
CA VAL A 92 -3.75 26.90 10.50
C VAL A 92 -2.42 26.52 11.14
N VAL A 93 -1.75 27.50 11.74
CA VAL A 93 -0.53 27.32 12.52
C VAL A 93 -0.86 27.62 13.97
N LEU A 94 -0.63 26.64 14.83
CA LEU A 94 -0.82 26.74 16.27
C LEU A 94 0.52 27.00 16.96
N GLU A 95 0.52 27.92 17.91
CA GLU A 95 1.67 28.32 18.70
C GLU A 95 1.36 28.16 20.19
N ASP A 96 2.33 27.68 20.94
CA ASP A 96 2.38 27.68 22.42
C ASP A 96 3.27 28.87 22.82
N THR A 97 2.64 30.01 23.14
CA THR A 97 3.38 31.26 23.34
C THR A 97 3.90 31.41 24.77
N ASP A 98 3.30 30.74 25.72
CA ASP A 98 3.69 30.77 27.16
C ASP A 98 4.48 29.50 27.59
N GLN A 99 4.65 28.54 26.70
CA GLN A 99 5.41 27.29 26.84
C GLN A 99 4.87 26.36 27.96
N ASP A 100 3.55 26.33 28.14
CA ASP A 100 2.90 25.43 29.09
C ASP A 100 2.60 24.03 28.50
N GLY A 101 2.85 23.84 27.20
CA GLY A 101 2.63 22.60 26.46
C GLY A 101 1.24 22.52 25.82
N LYS A 102 0.47 23.63 25.87
CA LYS A 102 -0.81 23.80 25.15
C LYS A 102 -0.69 24.94 24.14
N MET A 103 -1.36 24.76 23.04
CA MET A 103 -1.46 25.82 22.03
C MET A 103 -2.45 26.88 22.50
N ASP A 104 -2.03 28.13 22.45
CA ASP A 104 -2.83 29.29 22.91
C ASP A 104 -3.11 30.30 21.81
N LYS A 105 -2.44 30.17 20.65
CA LYS A 105 -2.62 31.04 19.50
C LYS A 105 -2.78 30.23 18.22
N SER A 106 -3.72 30.66 17.35
CA SER A 106 -3.98 30.09 16.04
C SER A 106 -3.89 31.17 14.96
N THR A 107 -3.05 30.95 13.95
CA THR A 107 -2.91 31.81 12.78
C THR A 107 -3.38 31.08 11.55
N VAL A 108 -4.29 31.66 10.77
CA VAL A 108 -4.71 31.11 9.48
C VAL A 108 -3.61 31.38 8.46
N PHE A 109 -2.91 30.30 8.04
CA PHE A 109 -1.86 30.38 7.03
C PHE A 109 -2.43 30.46 5.60
N LEU A 110 -3.41 29.61 5.29
CA LEU A 110 -4.05 29.56 3.98
C LEU A 110 -5.53 29.22 4.18
N ASP A 111 -6.40 30.01 3.57
CA ASP A 111 -7.85 29.88 3.62
C ASP A 111 -8.45 29.61 2.24
N GLY A 112 -9.77 29.39 2.20
CA GLY A 112 -10.51 29.25 0.95
C GLY A 112 -10.19 27.95 0.18
N LEU A 113 -9.91 26.85 0.88
CA LEU A 113 -9.60 25.55 0.31
C LEU A 113 -10.82 24.64 0.25
N VAL A 114 -10.91 23.85 -0.82
CA VAL A 114 -11.94 22.81 -0.96
C VAL A 114 -11.37 21.48 -0.48
N MET A 115 -11.81 21.02 0.68
CA MET A 115 -11.42 19.74 1.28
C MET A 115 -9.90 19.47 1.30
N PRO A 116 -9.08 20.37 1.85
CA PRO A 116 -7.65 20.09 2.02
C PRO A 116 -7.48 18.86 2.92
N ARG A 117 -6.46 18.01 2.67
CA ARG A 117 -6.38 16.72 3.35
C ARG A 117 -5.01 16.25 3.78
N ALA A 118 -3.95 16.90 3.35
CA ALA A 118 -2.60 16.59 3.78
C ALA A 118 -1.69 17.80 3.59
N ILE A 119 -0.61 17.85 4.36
CA ILE A 119 0.49 18.80 4.22
C ILE A 119 1.83 18.10 4.37
N ALA A 120 2.88 18.72 3.84
CA ALA A 120 4.27 18.40 4.15
C ALA A 120 5.10 19.68 4.17
N LEU A 121 5.88 19.89 5.22
CA LEU A 121 6.76 21.05 5.34
C LEU A 121 8.07 20.78 4.60
N ILE A 122 8.49 21.68 3.73
CA ILE A 122 9.73 21.56 2.96
C ILE A 122 10.21 22.93 2.48
N ASP A 123 11.53 23.15 2.46
CA ASP A 123 12.22 24.35 1.92
C ASP A 123 11.60 25.67 2.42
N GLY A 124 11.38 25.76 3.73
CA GLY A 124 10.77 26.94 4.35
C GLY A 124 9.32 27.22 3.95
N GLY A 125 8.67 26.32 3.23
CA GLY A 125 7.28 26.39 2.83
C GLY A 125 6.49 25.15 3.21
N VAL A 126 5.29 25.02 2.67
CA VAL A 126 4.39 23.89 2.89
C VAL A 126 3.77 23.42 1.58
N VAL A 127 3.84 22.11 1.34
CA VAL A 127 3.04 21.45 0.31
C VAL A 127 1.64 21.20 0.88
N VAL A 128 0.61 21.65 0.17
CA VAL A 128 -0.81 21.52 0.57
C VAL A 128 -1.55 20.70 -0.47
N ALA A 129 -2.15 19.60 -0.04
CA ALA A 129 -3.00 18.77 -0.87
C ALA A 129 -4.45 19.27 -0.84
N GLU A 130 -4.87 19.91 -1.91
CA GLU A 130 -6.25 20.32 -2.21
C GLU A 130 -6.67 19.66 -3.53
N PRO A 131 -7.13 18.39 -3.54
CA PRO A 131 -7.42 17.71 -4.80
C PRO A 131 -8.36 18.48 -5.73
N PRO A 132 -8.10 18.51 -7.05
CA PRO A 132 -7.04 17.74 -7.75
C PRO A 132 -5.66 18.40 -7.73
N ARG A 133 -5.47 19.47 -6.98
CA ARG A 133 -4.23 20.25 -6.98
C ARG A 133 -3.33 19.90 -5.80
N LEU A 134 -2.05 20.01 -6.05
CA LEU A 134 -1.00 19.99 -5.05
C LEU A 134 -0.28 21.34 -5.13
N TRP A 135 -0.29 22.09 -4.05
CA TRP A 135 0.25 23.44 -3.97
C TRP A 135 1.54 23.46 -3.18
N TYR A 136 2.47 24.31 -3.56
CA TYR A 136 3.59 24.73 -2.74
C TYR A 136 3.37 26.18 -2.31
N CYS A 137 3.31 26.42 -1.00
CA CYS A 137 2.96 27.71 -0.42
C CYS A 137 4.10 28.20 0.47
N LYS A 138 4.44 29.49 0.38
CA LYS A 138 5.47 30.11 1.21
C LYS A 138 4.95 31.34 1.95
N ASP A 139 5.46 31.53 3.16
CA ASP A 139 5.47 32.77 3.92
C ASP A 139 6.82 33.44 3.65
N THR A 140 6.82 34.56 2.97
CA THR A 140 8.05 35.27 2.57
C THR A 140 8.42 36.41 3.52
N ASN A 141 7.51 36.78 4.41
CA ASN A 141 7.66 37.92 5.31
C ASN A 141 7.70 37.56 6.80
N GLY A 142 7.39 36.30 7.17
CA GLY A 142 7.45 35.76 8.54
C GLY A 142 6.21 36.02 9.36
N ASP A 143 5.04 36.33 8.75
CA ASP A 143 3.80 36.58 9.46
C ASP A 143 2.89 35.36 9.60
N LEU A 144 3.39 34.19 9.18
CA LEU A 144 2.68 32.89 9.17
C LEU A 144 1.44 32.88 8.26
N LYS A 145 1.50 33.62 7.14
CA LYS A 145 0.49 33.60 6.08
C LYS A 145 1.13 33.28 4.74
N CYS A 146 0.35 32.68 3.87
CA CYS A 146 0.78 32.35 2.52
C CYS A 146 0.85 33.59 1.65
N ASP A 147 2.06 34.03 1.25
CA ASP A 147 2.30 35.11 0.31
C ASP A 147 2.44 34.59 -1.12
N GLU A 148 3.07 33.42 -1.29
CA GLU A 148 3.33 32.81 -2.57
C GLU A 148 2.71 31.43 -2.65
N ARG A 149 2.04 31.13 -3.78
CA ARG A 149 1.39 29.85 -4.03
C ARG A 149 1.72 29.37 -5.44
N THR A 150 2.40 28.23 -5.55
CA THR A 150 2.80 27.61 -6.82
C THR A 150 2.15 26.24 -6.96
N GLU A 151 1.58 25.94 -8.13
CA GLU A 151 1.01 24.63 -8.43
C GLU A 151 2.14 23.63 -8.75
N ILE A 152 2.16 22.49 -8.02
CA ILE A 152 3.10 21.37 -8.25
C ILE A 152 2.46 20.35 -9.20
N ALA A 153 1.15 20.11 -9.02
CA ALA A 153 0.38 19.12 -9.78
C ALA A 153 -1.10 19.53 -9.83
N ASP A 154 -1.78 19.17 -10.92
CA ASP A 154 -3.22 19.34 -11.14
C ASP A 154 -3.99 18.00 -11.23
N ASP A 155 -3.28 16.89 -11.04
CA ASP A 155 -3.76 15.52 -11.15
C ASP A 155 -3.74 14.75 -9.81
N TYR A 156 -3.50 15.43 -8.69
CA TYR A 156 -3.45 14.80 -7.36
C TYR A 156 -4.82 14.24 -6.97
N ALA A 157 -4.88 12.96 -6.60
CA ALA A 157 -6.12 12.25 -6.27
C ALA A 157 -7.12 12.06 -7.43
N THR A 158 -6.69 12.19 -8.69
CA THR A 158 -7.55 11.96 -9.86
C THR A 158 -7.47 10.53 -10.41
N GLN A 159 -6.59 9.70 -9.89
CA GLN A 159 -6.29 8.36 -10.43
C GLN A 159 -7.48 7.41 -10.43
N ASN A 160 -8.38 7.55 -9.47
CA ASN A 160 -9.58 6.72 -9.35
C ASN A 160 -10.79 7.32 -10.10
N ASP A 161 -10.71 8.59 -10.47
CA ASP A 161 -11.71 9.28 -11.27
C ASP A 161 -11.08 10.48 -12.02
N PRO A 162 -10.52 10.26 -13.21
CA PRO A 162 -9.88 11.34 -13.98
C PRO A 162 -10.82 12.48 -14.40
N LYS A 163 -12.12 12.22 -14.46
CA LYS A 163 -13.13 13.20 -14.87
C LYS A 163 -13.62 14.08 -13.73
N HIS A 164 -13.83 13.50 -12.55
CA HIS A 164 -14.50 14.16 -11.43
C HIS A 164 -13.57 14.30 -10.22
N GLY A 165 -12.43 13.60 -10.23
CA GLY A 165 -11.45 13.61 -9.15
C GLY A 165 -12.07 13.25 -7.80
N MET A 166 -11.72 14.01 -6.77
CA MET A 166 -12.23 13.82 -5.41
C MET A 166 -13.75 14.01 -5.28
N ARG A 167 -14.40 14.75 -6.18
CA ARG A 167 -15.83 15.08 -6.06
C ARG A 167 -16.74 13.86 -6.10
N SER A 168 -16.29 12.77 -6.74
CA SER A 168 -17.05 11.52 -6.78
C SER A 168 -16.88 10.68 -5.52
N ASN A 169 -15.71 10.74 -4.86
CA ASN A 169 -15.42 9.96 -3.67
C ASN A 169 -14.42 10.65 -2.72
N PRO A 170 -14.86 11.67 -1.96
CA PRO A 170 -13.99 12.39 -1.05
C PRO A 170 -13.41 11.53 0.06
N GLU A 171 -14.13 10.50 0.48
CA GLU A 171 -13.67 9.58 1.53
C GLU A 171 -12.45 8.75 1.11
N HIS A 172 -12.32 8.41 -0.17
CA HIS A 172 -11.24 7.55 -0.67
C HIS A 172 -10.25 8.29 -1.60
N ALA A 173 -10.06 9.58 -1.42
CA ALA A 173 -9.06 10.32 -2.19
C ALA A 173 -7.66 10.25 -1.57
N SER A 174 -6.61 10.52 -2.36
CA SER A 174 -5.22 10.54 -1.92
C SER A 174 -5.00 11.48 -0.72
N ASN A 175 -4.13 11.09 0.20
CA ASN A 175 -3.88 11.81 1.46
C ASN A 175 -2.48 11.47 2.01
N GLY A 176 -2.14 12.00 3.20
CA GLY A 176 -0.96 11.55 3.94
C GLY A 176 0.36 11.85 3.24
N LEU A 177 0.65 13.10 2.91
CA LEU A 177 1.97 13.51 2.44
C LEU A 177 3.02 13.23 3.53
N MET A 178 4.09 12.51 3.20
CA MET A 178 5.16 12.17 4.15
C MET A 178 6.52 12.31 3.47
N TRP A 179 7.35 13.20 4.01
CA TRP A 179 8.76 13.25 3.63
C TRP A 179 9.50 12.07 4.27
N ALA A 180 10.13 11.23 3.44
CA ALA A 180 10.73 9.97 3.85
C ALA A 180 12.26 10.04 3.96
N LEU A 181 12.86 9.02 4.57
CA LEU A 181 14.31 8.91 4.78
C LEU A 181 15.11 9.04 3.47
N ASP A 182 14.57 8.58 2.34
CA ASP A 182 15.17 8.67 1.00
C ASP A 182 14.89 10.00 0.28
N ASN A 183 14.47 11.01 1.00
CA ASN A 183 14.20 12.38 0.54
C ASN A 183 13.03 12.53 -0.44
N TRP A 184 12.19 11.49 -0.60
CA TRP A 184 10.96 11.55 -1.38
C TRP A 184 9.74 11.85 -0.50
N ILE A 185 8.75 12.54 -1.07
CA ILE A 185 7.43 12.74 -0.45
C ILE A 185 6.48 11.69 -1.02
N TYR A 186 5.97 10.83 -0.15
CA TYR A 186 5.01 9.78 -0.47
C TYR A 186 3.62 10.15 -0.01
N SER A 187 2.61 9.59 -0.68
CA SER A 187 1.20 9.75 -0.31
C SER A 187 0.51 8.39 -0.18
N ALA A 188 -0.47 8.32 0.71
CA ALA A 188 -1.41 7.21 0.73
C ALA A 188 -2.41 7.33 -0.43
N ASN A 189 -2.80 6.18 -0.99
CA ASN A 189 -3.76 6.08 -2.09
C ASN A 189 -3.37 6.94 -3.32
N HIS A 190 -2.10 6.98 -3.64
CA HIS A 190 -1.54 7.78 -4.75
C HIS A 190 -0.42 7.03 -5.45
N THR A 191 -0.25 7.23 -6.76
CA THR A 191 0.74 6.53 -7.59
C THR A 191 1.90 7.40 -8.06
N THR A 192 2.03 8.61 -7.52
CA THR A 192 3.16 9.50 -7.81
C THR A 192 3.83 9.91 -6.50
N GLN A 193 5.16 9.88 -6.49
CA GLN A 193 6.00 10.44 -5.44
C GLN A 193 6.67 11.71 -5.92
N PHE A 194 6.98 12.61 -4.99
CA PHE A 194 7.53 13.94 -5.29
C PHE A 194 8.86 14.14 -4.56
N ARG A 195 9.79 14.90 -5.16
CA ARG A 195 11.04 15.32 -4.52
C ARG A 195 11.36 16.74 -4.94
N TYR A 196 11.66 17.58 -3.98
CA TYR A 196 12.15 18.92 -4.24
C TYR A 196 13.68 18.92 -4.18
N THR A 197 14.34 19.34 -5.24
CA THR A 197 15.79 19.39 -5.31
C THR A 197 16.23 20.43 -6.33
N GLY A 198 17.29 21.22 -6.02
CA GLY A 198 17.82 22.24 -6.92
C GLY A 198 16.82 23.32 -7.33
N GLY A 199 15.78 23.57 -6.54
CA GLY A 199 14.70 24.52 -6.85
C GLY A 199 13.58 23.96 -7.73
N GLU A 200 13.59 22.68 -8.06
CA GLU A 200 12.63 22.03 -8.96
C GLU A 200 11.92 20.85 -8.30
N TRP A 201 10.70 20.58 -8.77
CA TRP A 201 9.91 19.43 -8.36
C TRP A 201 10.10 18.27 -9.33
N LEU A 202 10.63 17.16 -8.83
CA LEU A 202 10.68 15.87 -9.53
C LEU A 202 9.42 15.07 -9.22
N ARG A 203 8.92 14.33 -10.22
CA ARG A 203 7.75 13.44 -10.12
C ARG A 203 8.14 12.07 -10.65
N GLU A 204 7.89 11.03 -9.87
CA GLU A 204 8.11 9.66 -10.29
C GLU A 204 6.88 8.79 -10.03
N GLN A 205 6.65 7.83 -10.91
CA GLN A 205 5.59 6.85 -10.71
C GLN A 205 5.99 5.84 -9.64
N THR A 206 5.05 5.52 -8.79
CA THR A 206 5.18 4.51 -7.74
C THR A 206 3.87 3.71 -7.65
N HIS A 207 3.80 2.68 -6.82
CA HIS A 207 2.52 1.99 -6.59
C HIS A 207 1.68 2.72 -5.53
N SER A 208 0.37 2.51 -5.59
CA SER A 208 -0.55 3.04 -4.58
C SER A 208 -0.38 2.31 -3.25
N ARG A 209 -0.36 3.09 -2.15
CA ARG A 209 -0.17 2.59 -0.78
C ARG A 209 -1.35 2.93 0.10
N GLY A 210 -2.03 1.91 0.62
CA GLY A 210 -3.06 2.07 1.62
C GLY A 210 -4.24 2.97 1.24
N GLN A 211 -4.92 3.47 2.24
CA GLN A 211 -6.09 4.37 2.08
C GLN A 211 -6.02 5.61 2.97
N TRP A 212 -5.55 5.47 4.23
CA TRP A 212 -5.70 6.50 5.24
C TRP A 212 -4.43 6.69 6.06
N GLY A 213 -3.61 7.63 5.62
CA GLY A 213 -2.35 7.93 6.28
C GLY A 213 -1.21 6.99 5.87
N ILE A 214 0.01 7.44 6.13
CA ILE A 214 1.25 6.79 5.76
C ILE A 214 2.33 7.19 6.78
N SER A 215 3.21 6.28 7.13
CA SER A 215 4.36 6.55 8.00
C SER A 215 5.58 5.72 7.59
N GLN A 216 6.68 5.92 8.28
CA GLN A 216 7.91 5.15 8.09
C GLN A 216 8.52 4.71 9.42
N ASP A 217 9.29 3.63 9.40
CA ASP A 217 10.13 3.26 10.53
C ASP A 217 11.47 4.02 10.54
N ASN A 218 12.36 3.68 11.48
CA ASN A 218 13.68 4.31 11.59
C ASN A 218 14.62 3.99 10.41
N PHE A 219 14.25 3.05 9.56
CA PHE A 219 15.07 2.55 8.44
C PHE A 219 14.46 2.88 7.07
N GLY A 220 13.38 3.67 7.05
CA GLY A 220 12.74 4.15 5.83
C GLY A 220 11.75 3.17 5.19
N ARG A 221 11.36 2.08 5.87
CA ARG A 221 10.28 1.21 5.37
C ARG A 221 8.95 1.92 5.53
N ILE A 222 8.17 1.94 4.45
CA ILE A 222 6.89 2.65 4.39
C ILE A 222 5.79 1.76 4.93
N ILE A 223 5.02 2.29 5.88
CA ILE A 223 3.94 1.62 6.61
C ILE A 223 2.63 2.37 6.36
N TYR A 224 1.55 1.63 6.11
CA TYR A 224 0.23 2.15 5.79
C TYR A 224 -0.88 1.15 6.13
N ASN A 225 -2.13 1.46 5.83
CA ASN A 225 -3.28 0.61 6.12
C ASN A 225 -4.39 0.74 5.06
N SER A 226 -5.44 -0.05 5.24
CA SER A 226 -6.74 0.15 4.62
C SER A 226 -7.84 -0.04 5.67
N ASN A 227 -9.08 0.35 5.37
CA ASN A 227 -10.20 0.34 6.33
C ASN A 227 -10.28 -0.91 7.22
N SER A 228 -10.11 -2.10 6.64
CA SER A 228 -10.27 -3.38 7.33
C SER A 228 -8.96 -4.15 7.51
N ASP A 229 -7.83 -3.56 7.15
CA ASP A 229 -6.49 -4.13 7.29
C ASP A 229 -5.59 -3.10 7.98
N GLN A 230 -5.44 -3.26 9.27
CA GLN A 230 -4.89 -2.24 10.15
C GLN A 230 -3.42 -1.88 9.89
N LEU A 231 -2.60 -2.80 9.34
CA LEU A 231 -1.18 -2.54 9.16
C LEU A 231 -0.59 -3.33 7.99
N ARG A 232 -0.09 -2.59 7.04
CA ARG A 232 0.62 -3.07 5.86
C ARG A 232 1.92 -2.30 5.70
N GLY A 233 2.82 -2.82 4.86
CA GLY A 233 4.07 -2.11 4.55
C GLY A 233 4.77 -2.66 3.34
N ASP A 234 5.80 -1.93 2.89
CA ASP A 234 6.69 -2.35 1.84
C ASP A 234 7.95 -2.96 2.47
N LEU A 235 8.13 -4.28 2.30
CA LEU A 235 9.35 -4.99 2.71
C LEU A 235 10.46 -4.81 1.67
N LEU A 236 10.08 -4.69 0.41
CA LEU A 236 10.95 -4.34 -0.71
C LEU A 236 10.49 -3.01 -1.31
N PRO A 237 11.41 -2.11 -1.73
CA PRO A 237 11.03 -0.89 -2.41
C PRO A 237 10.32 -1.22 -3.72
N ALA A 238 9.10 -0.73 -3.87
CA ALA A 238 8.20 -1.15 -4.95
C ALA A 238 8.69 -0.79 -6.35
N ALA A 239 9.53 0.25 -6.46
CA ALA A 239 10.13 0.65 -7.74
C ALA A 239 10.87 -0.50 -8.44
N TYR A 240 11.48 -1.41 -7.66
CA TYR A 240 12.18 -2.56 -8.25
C TYR A 240 11.24 -3.67 -8.74
N LEU A 241 10.09 -3.86 -8.09
CA LEU A 241 9.26 -5.04 -8.32
C LEU A 241 8.57 -5.07 -9.68
N GLY A 242 8.39 -3.91 -10.32
CA GLY A 242 7.78 -3.78 -11.64
C GLY A 242 8.76 -3.84 -12.83
N ARG A 243 10.08 -3.98 -12.60
CA ARG A 243 11.10 -3.92 -13.65
C ARG A 243 10.98 -5.06 -14.66
N ASN A 244 10.74 -6.29 -14.19
CA ASN A 244 10.57 -7.45 -15.06
C ASN A 244 9.08 -7.64 -15.42
N LYS A 245 8.72 -7.29 -16.64
CA LYS A 245 7.35 -7.43 -17.18
C LYS A 245 6.93 -8.89 -17.38
N ASN A 246 7.88 -9.81 -17.46
CA ASN A 246 7.62 -11.24 -17.59
C ASN A 246 7.30 -11.89 -16.24
N TYR A 247 7.71 -11.27 -15.13
CA TYR A 247 7.48 -11.78 -13.78
C TYR A 247 6.18 -11.22 -13.18
N ARG A 248 5.18 -12.08 -13.03
CA ARG A 248 3.86 -11.70 -12.47
C ARG A 248 3.69 -12.05 -11.00
N GLY A 249 4.67 -12.68 -10.40
CA GLY A 249 4.63 -13.19 -9.03
C GLY A 249 5.30 -12.30 -7.99
N ALA A 250 5.70 -11.06 -8.36
CA ALA A 250 6.47 -10.19 -7.47
C ALA A 250 5.78 -9.92 -6.13
N ARG A 251 6.52 -10.13 -5.05
CA ARG A 251 6.10 -9.95 -3.67
C ARG A 251 6.99 -8.96 -2.95
N GLY A 252 6.49 -8.32 -1.89
CA GLY A 252 7.28 -7.44 -1.05
C GLY A 252 6.73 -6.03 -0.94
N ALA A 253 5.86 -5.60 -1.85
CA ALA A 253 5.07 -4.39 -1.69
C ALA A 253 3.69 -4.73 -1.11
N SER A 254 3.13 -3.83 -0.30
CA SER A 254 1.81 -3.95 0.31
C SER A 254 1.59 -5.26 1.09
N VAL A 255 2.61 -5.69 1.81
CA VAL A 255 2.56 -6.91 2.62
C VAL A 255 1.71 -6.65 3.86
N ARG A 256 0.81 -7.58 4.18
CA ARG A 256 0.06 -7.54 5.44
C ARG A 256 0.98 -7.87 6.60
N ILE A 257 1.23 -6.89 7.48
CA ILE A 257 2.09 -7.04 8.65
C ILE A 257 1.26 -7.56 9.84
N ALA A 258 0.09 -6.98 10.11
CA ALA A 258 -0.79 -7.45 11.17
C ALA A 258 -1.88 -8.38 10.61
N ARG A 259 -1.87 -9.65 10.97
CA ARG A 259 -2.85 -10.64 10.49
C ARG A 259 -4.16 -10.57 11.27
N ASP A 260 -4.09 -10.36 12.58
CA ASP A 260 -5.28 -10.26 13.43
C ASP A 260 -5.92 -8.86 13.31
N GLN A 261 -7.19 -8.85 12.93
CA GLN A 261 -8.00 -7.65 12.77
C GLN A 261 -9.06 -7.50 13.88
N THR A 262 -9.05 -8.37 14.90
CA THR A 262 -9.98 -8.33 16.04
C THR A 262 -9.69 -7.11 16.90
N VAL A 263 -10.72 -6.36 17.32
CA VAL A 263 -10.59 -5.11 18.11
C VAL A 263 -11.37 -5.18 19.42
N TRP A 264 -10.97 -4.37 20.41
CA TRP A 264 -11.49 -4.41 21.78
C TRP A 264 -11.82 -2.99 22.29
N PRO A 265 -12.85 -2.29 21.72
CA PRO A 265 -13.27 -1.00 22.19
C PRO A 265 -13.89 -1.05 23.58
N SER A 266 -13.87 0.06 24.33
CA SER A 266 -14.38 0.15 25.70
C SER A 266 -15.86 0.54 25.79
N ARG A 267 -16.54 0.66 24.67
CA ARG A 267 -17.96 1.04 24.57
C ARG A 267 -18.66 0.31 23.44
N ILE A 268 -19.99 0.28 23.47
CA ILE A 268 -20.79 -0.15 22.32
C ILE A 268 -20.63 0.85 21.17
N ASN A 269 -20.65 0.34 19.94
CA ASN A 269 -20.40 1.11 18.73
C ASN A 269 -21.63 1.12 17.80
N PRO A 270 -22.72 1.81 18.18
CA PRO A 270 -23.95 1.83 17.38
C PRO A 270 -23.80 2.61 16.08
N GLY A 271 -22.77 3.48 15.99
CA GLY A 271 -22.44 4.29 14.81
C GLY A 271 -21.61 3.56 13.74
N VAL A 272 -21.54 2.23 13.77
CA VAL A 272 -20.88 1.43 12.73
C VAL A 272 -21.79 1.30 11.51
N ASN A 273 -21.32 1.67 10.35
CA ASN A 273 -22.14 1.78 9.12
C ASN A 273 -22.86 0.47 8.71
N ARG A 274 -22.37 -0.69 9.06
CA ARG A 274 -23.03 -1.97 8.78
C ARG A 274 -23.13 -2.83 10.04
N GLY A 275 -23.47 -2.19 11.18
CA GLY A 275 -23.59 -2.84 12.46
C GLY A 275 -24.62 -3.99 12.52
N TYR A 276 -25.61 -3.97 11.61
CA TYR A 276 -26.60 -5.04 11.46
C TYR A 276 -26.03 -6.33 10.83
N ARG A 277 -24.86 -6.31 10.21
CA ARG A 277 -24.24 -7.49 9.62
C ARG A 277 -23.63 -8.37 10.69
N ARG A 278 -23.84 -9.67 10.56
CA ARG A 278 -23.23 -10.67 11.45
C ARG A 278 -21.70 -10.52 11.44
N GLY A 279 -21.11 -10.49 12.65
CA GLY A 279 -19.66 -10.41 12.84
C GLY A 279 -19.07 -9.00 12.72
N THR A 280 -19.88 -7.96 12.50
CA THR A 280 -19.46 -6.56 12.60
C THR A 280 -19.45 -6.10 14.06
N LEU A 281 -20.55 -6.35 14.78
CA LEU A 281 -20.63 -6.14 16.23
C LEU A 281 -20.68 -7.47 16.96
N ARG A 282 -20.17 -7.49 18.19
CA ARG A 282 -20.37 -8.59 19.15
C ARG A 282 -21.77 -8.52 19.74
N GLU A 283 -22.15 -9.53 20.50
CA GLU A 283 -23.45 -9.59 21.20
C GLU A 283 -23.65 -8.44 22.20
N ASP A 284 -22.55 -7.94 22.78
CA ASP A 284 -22.56 -6.76 23.68
C ASP A 284 -22.61 -5.42 22.92
N GLY A 285 -22.67 -5.42 21.60
CA GLY A 285 -22.73 -4.25 20.74
C GLY A 285 -21.37 -3.55 20.51
N THR A 286 -20.27 -4.13 20.97
CA THR A 286 -18.93 -3.60 20.67
C THR A 286 -18.45 -3.99 19.27
N LEU A 287 -17.63 -3.16 18.64
CA LEU A 287 -17.04 -3.46 17.33
C LEU A 287 -16.14 -4.71 17.44
N ALA A 288 -16.33 -5.68 16.54
CA ALA A 288 -15.61 -6.94 16.57
C ALA A 288 -14.28 -6.93 15.78
N ARG A 289 -14.19 -6.13 14.72
CA ARG A 289 -13.05 -6.08 13.78
C ARG A 289 -12.85 -4.66 13.28
N TYR A 290 -11.65 -4.35 12.79
CA TYR A 290 -11.39 -3.09 12.11
C TYR A 290 -12.35 -2.84 10.96
N THR A 291 -12.83 -1.60 10.85
CA THR A 291 -13.71 -1.12 9.78
C THR A 291 -13.30 0.26 9.25
N GLY A 292 -12.50 1.00 10.02
CA GLY A 292 -12.07 2.35 9.71
C GLY A 292 -10.60 2.60 10.09
N ALA A 293 -9.73 1.58 10.04
CA ALA A 293 -8.32 1.75 10.36
C ALA A 293 -7.69 2.90 9.57
N CYS A 294 -7.02 3.83 10.29
CA CYS A 294 -6.40 5.01 9.69
C CYS A 294 -5.19 5.49 10.51
N GLY A 295 -4.43 6.44 9.97
CA GLY A 295 -3.35 7.13 10.64
C GLY A 295 -2.31 6.22 11.30
N PRO A 296 -1.77 5.19 10.61
CA PRO A 296 -0.78 4.31 11.20
C PRO A 296 0.52 5.10 11.43
N VAL A 297 1.09 5.02 12.61
CA VAL A 297 2.38 5.63 12.93
C VAL A 297 3.30 4.63 13.60
N ILE A 298 4.56 4.59 13.17
CA ILE A 298 5.61 3.92 13.93
C ILE A 298 6.11 4.88 14.98
N TYR A 299 6.04 4.48 16.25
CA TYR A 299 6.56 5.30 17.33
C TYR A 299 8.09 5.32 17.29
N ARG A 300 8.63 6.49 17.03
CA ARG A 300 10.06 6.78 16.90
C ARG A 300 10.53 7.80 17.95
N GLY A 301 9.61 8.16 18.86
CA GLY A 301 9.87 9.10 19.94
C GLY A 301 10.73 8.51 21.07
N ASN A 302 11.05 9.34 22.05
CA ASN A 302 11.84 8.96 23.21
C ASN A 302 11.17 9.30 24.56
N GLN A 303 9.91 9.77 24.51
CA GLN A 303 9.16 10.05 25.73
C GLN A 303 8.64 8.75 26.38
N PHE A 304 8.27 7.74 25.58
CA PHE A 304 7.90 6.42 26.09
C PHE A 304 9.14 5.57 26.44
N PRO A 305 8.97 4.47 27.21
CA PRO A 305 10.01 3.46 27.39
C PRO A 305 10.52 2.87 26.07
N SER A 306 11.76 2.37 26.08
CA SER A 306 12.43 1.90 24.86
C SER A 306 11.71 0.75 24.15
N GLU A 307 10.95 -0.09 24.88
CA GLU A 307 10.17 -1.18 24.31
C GLU A 307 8.96 -0.72 23.47
N TYR A 308 8.65 0.57 23.49
CA TYR A 308 7.64 1.18 22.62
C TYR A 308 8.22 1.66 21.29
N VAL A 309 9.53 1.90 21.23
CA VAL A 309 10.20 2.36 20.01
C VAL A 309 10.11 1.28 18.94
N GLY A 310 9.68 1.66 17.75
CA GLY A 310 9.45 0.74 16.64
C GLY A 310 8.08 0.04 16.66
N ASN A 311 7.25 0.26 17.69
CA ASN A 311 5.89 -0.26 17.68
C ASN A 311 4.98 0.60 16.79
N ALA A 312 3.97 -0.03 16.18
CA ALA A 312 2.97 0.68 15.38
C ALA A 312 1.75 1.05 16.21
N PHE A 313 1.30 2.29 16.08
CA PHE A 313 0.02 2.77 16.62
C PHE A 313 -0.94 3.00 15.46
N VAL A 314 -2.18 2.52 15.59
CA VAL A 314 -3.19 2.58 14.54
C VAL A 314 -4.50 3.09 15.12
N CYS A 315 -5.03 4.14 14.52
CA CYS A 315 -6.32 4.73 14.87
C CYS A 315 -7.50 3.91 14.31
N GLU A 316 -8.61 3.86 15.06
CA GLU A 316 -9.89 3.32 14.61
C GLU A 316 -11.02 4.26 15.07
N PRO A 317 -11.41 5.23 14.24
CA PRO A 317 -12.40 6.23 14.63
C PRO A 317 -13.82 5.66 14.84
N THR A 318 -14.15 4.53 14.20
CA THR A 318 -15.46 3.88 14.37
C THR A 318 -15.58 3.19 15.72
N GLY A 319 -14.46 2.64 16.22
CA GLY A 319 -14.33 1.98 17.52
C GLY A 319 -13.90 2.91 18.65
N ASN A 320 -13.57 4.17 18.36
CA ASN A 320 -13.12 5.19 19.32
C ASN A 320 -11.85 4.79 20.09
N PHE A 321 -10.81 4.32 19.39
CA PHE A 321 -9.58 3.84 20.01
C PHE A 321 -8.33 4.02 19.14
N VAL A 322 -7.16 3.87 19.80
CA VAL A 322 -5.84 3.72 19.17
C VAL A 322 -5.23 2.42 19.66
N ARG A 323 -4.82 1.55 18.74
CA ARG A 323 -4.14 0.26 19.01
C ARG A 323 -2.64 0.45 19.05
N ARG A 324 -1.96 -0.29 19.92
CA ARG A 324 -0.51 -0.55 19.85
C ARG A 324 -0.27 -1.97 19.33
N ASN A 325 0.51 -2.08 18.26
CA ASN A 325 1.03 -3.35 17.77
C ASN A 325 2.53 -3.44 18.07
N ILE A 326 2.96 -4.54 18.68
CA ILE A 326 4.37 -4.88 18.80
C ILE A 326 4.82 -5.45 17.47
N LEU A 327 5.80 -4.80 16.83
CA LEU A 327 6.43 -5.28 15.62
C LEU A 327 7.63 -6.15 15.97
N THR A 328 7.74 -7.26 15.27
CA THR A 328 8.92 -8.14 15.31
C THR A 328 9.46 -8.31 13.90
N GLU A 329 10.76 -8.42 13.77
CA GLU A 329 11.43 -8.63 12.50
C GLU A 329 12.26 -9.90 12.53
N SER A 330 12.13 -10.72 11.49
CA SER A 330 12.97 -11.90 11.28
C SER A 330 13.34 -11.98 9.81
N ASN A 331 14.64 -11.99 9.51
CA ASN A 331 15.16 -12.09 8.15
C ASN A 331 14.59 -11.00 7.19
N GLY A 332 14.37 -9.79 7.69
CA GLY A 332 13.78 -8.67 6.93
C GLY A 332 12.25 -8.70 6.81
N ILE A 333 11.59 -9.73 7.34
CA ILE A 333 10.13 -9.88 7.32
C ILE A 333 9.54 -9.34 8.62
N LEU A 334 8.59 -8.42 8.50
CA LEU A 334 7.85 -7.87 9.63
C LEU A 334 6.60 -8.70 9.94
N ASP A 335 6.34 -8.90 11.22
CA ASP A 335 5.09 -9.40 11.78
C ASP A 335 4.64 -8.48 12.92
N ALA A 336 3.33 -8.39 13.15
CA ALA A 336 2.77 -7.53 14.17
C ALA A 336 1.64 -8.22 14.95
N LYS A 337 1.62 -7.98 16.26
CA LYS A 337 0.55 -8.44 17.15
C LYS A 337 0.08 -7.34 18.08
N ASN A 338 -1.21 -7.37 18.46
CA ASN A 338 -1.71 -6.50 19.52
C ASN A 338 -0.84 -6.63 20.78
N ALA A 339 -0.46 -5.51 21.36
CA ALA A 339 0.37 -5.47 22.57
C ALA A 339 -0.39 -5.95 23.83
N TYR A 340 -1.72 -5.97 23.78
CA TYR A 340 -2.57 -6.26 24.93
C TYR A 340 -3.54 -7.40 24.62
N HIS A 341 -3.89 -8.16 25.64
CA HIS A 341 -4.91 -9.20 25.54
C HIS A 341 -6.30 -8.57 25.76
N GLU A 342 -7.17 -8.66 24.74
CA GLU A 342 -8.55 -8.15 24.78
C GLU A 342 -8.68 -6.67 25.24
N MET A 343 -7.70 -5.86 24.90
CA MET A 343 -7.64 -4.43 25.21
C MET A 343 -6.98 -3.67 24.06
N GLU A 344 -7.20 -2.36 24.04
CA GLU A 344 -6.50 -1.41 23.18
C GLU A 344 -5.61 -0.49 24.01
N PHE A 345 -4.65 0.20 23.38
CA PHE A 345 -3.74 1.11 24.06
C PHE A 345 -4.46 2.32 24.63
N LEU A 346 -5.28 2.96 23.79
CA LEU A 346 -6.11 4.09 24.18
C LEU A 346 -7.53 3.83 23.70
N THR A 347 -8.53 3.94 24.58
CA THR A 347 -9.94 3.89 24.20
C THR A 347 -10.68 5.09 24.81
N SER A 348 -11.79 5.49 24.19
CA SER A 348 -12.69 6.49 24.76
C SER A 348 -14.09 5.93 24.91
N THR A 349 -14.79 6.37 25.94
CA THR A 349 -16.23 6.16 26.12
C THR A 349 -17.07 7.23 25.41
N ASP A 350 -16.46 8.29 24.89
CA ASP A 350 -17.10 9.30 24.06
C ASP A 350 -17.20 8.81 22.61
N GLU A 351 -18.42 8.74 22.06
CA GLU A 351 -18.68 8.33 20.68
C GLU A 351 -18.13 9.34 19.66
N ARG A 352 -17.96 10.60 20.06
CA ARG A 352 -17.48 11.67 19.17
C ARG A 352 -15.96 11.72 19.06
N PHE A 353 -15.24 11.00 19.91
CA PHE A 353 -13.79 10.81 19.74
C PHE A 353 -13.53 10.04 18.46
N ARG A 354 -12.93 10.71 17.47
CA ARG A 354 -12.61 10.16 16.14
C ARG A 354 -11.13 10.36 15.87
N PRO A 355 -10.26 9.49 16.42
CA PRO A 355 -8.83 9.55 16.12
C PRO A 355 -8.63 9.20 14.64
N VAL A 356 -8.16 10.17 13.86
CA VAL A 356 -7.98 10.03 12.40
C VAL A 356 -6.51 9.94 12.00
N ASN A 357 -5.61 10.49 12.80
CA ASN A 357 -4.17 10.42 12.57
C ASN A 357 -3.38 10.44 13.88
N ALA A 358 -2.14 9.92 13.82
CA ALA A 358 -1.20 9.97 14.94
C ALA A 358 0.20 10.36 14.45
N TYR A 359 0.99 11.04 15.32
CA TYR A 359 2.30 11.61 14.97
C TYR A 359 3.30 11.50 16.12
N ASN A 360 4.60 11.43 15.79
CA ASN A 360 5.67 11.60 16.74
C ASN A 360 5.95 13.11 16.94
N GLY A 361 5.92 13.61 18.15
CA GLY A 361 6.18 15.01 18.44
C GLY A 361 7.66 15.36 18.60
N PRO A 362 8.00 16.67 18.56
CA PRO A 362 9.35 17.16 18.86
C PRO A 362 9.80 16.85 20.30
N ASP A 363 8.85 16.76 21.24
CA ASP A 363 9.05 16.34 22.64
C ASP A 363 9.14 14.82 22.82
N GLY A 364 9.07 14.06 21.73
CA GLY A 364 9.09 12.60 21.70
C GLY A 364 7.81 11.91 22.14
N ALA A 365 6.74 12.66 22.41
CA ALA A 365 5.42 12.11 22.74
C ALA A 365 4.66 11.62 21.49
N LEU A 366 3.60 10.85 21.71
CA LEU A 366 2.66 10.43 20.67
C LEU A 366 1.47 11.42 20.62
N TYR A 367 1.28 12.09 19.49
CA TYR A 367 0.18 13.02 19.26
C TYR A 367 -0.93 12.34 18.49
N ILE A 368 -2.18 12.69 18.79
CA ILE A 368 -3.40 12.12 18.19
C ILE A 368 -4.29 13.27 17.71
N VAL A 369 -4.64 13.24 16.44
CA VAL A 369 -5.60 14.17 15.83
C VAL A 369 -6.99 13.56 15.94
N ASP A 370 -7.86 14.28 16.64
CA ASP A 370 -9.26 13.94 16.86
C ASP A 370 -10.16 14.86 16.04
N LEU A 371 -10.80 14.32 15.00
CA LEU A 371 -11.78 15.05 14.20
C LEU A 371 -13.00 15.49 15.02
N TYR A 372 -13.25 14.84 16.14
CA TYR A 372 -14.33 15.07 17.10
C TYR A 372 -15.71 15.27 16.47
N ARG A 373 -16.22 14.25 15.80
CA ARG A 373 -17.51 14.25 15.11
C ARG A 373 -18.39 13.05 15.48
N GLY A 374 -19.71 13.26 15.55
CA GLY A 374 -20.65 12.15 15.63
C GLY A 374 -20.78 11.39 14.31
N LEU A 375 -20.81 12.10 13.19
CA LEU A 375 -20.87 11.54 11.83
C LEU A 375 -19.50 11.66 11.15
N ILE A 376 -18.91 10.51 10.76
CA ILE A 376 -17.68 10.44 9.99
C ILE A 376 -17.87 9.79 8.61
N GLN A 377 -18.88 8.91 8.45
CA GLN A 377 -19.14 8.20 7.20
C GLN A 377 -19.63 9.14 6.10
N HIS A 378 -18.99 9.11 4.94
CA HIS A 378 -19.45 9.91 3.81
C HIS A 378 -20.81 9.40 3.26
N ARG A 379 -21.62 10.33 2.75
CA ARG A 379 -22.99 10.07 2.23
C ARG A 379 -23.06 8.96 1.18
N ILE A 380 -21.99 8.76 0.35
CA ILE A 380 -21.99 7.71 -0.68
C ILE A 380 -22.00 6.29 -0.09
N TYR A 381 -21.56 6.14 1.14
CA TYR A 381 -21.52 4.85 1.83
C TYR A 381 -22.55 4.75 2.96
N LEU A 382 -23.23 5.87 3.29
CA LEU A 382 -24.20 5.94 4.38
C LEU A 382 -25.36 4.99 4.15
N THR A 383 -25.61 4.07 5.08
CA THR A 383 -26.77 3.15 5.07
C THR A 383 -27.96 3.76 5.80
N SER A 384 -29.19 3.30 5.48
CA SER A 384 -30.40 3.68 6.21
C SER A 384 -30.31 3.31 7.69
N PHE A 385 -29.64 2.20 8.03
CA PHE A 385 -29.33 1.81 9.41
C PHE A 385 -28.52 2.89 10.14
N LEU A 386 -27.39 3.30 9.56
CA LEU A 386 -26.53 4.31 10.20
C LEU A 386 -27.20 5.67 10.26
N ARG A 387 -27.91 6.07 9.18
CA ARG A 387 -28.67 7.31 9.15
C ARG A 387 -29.65 7.40 10.32
N LYS A 388 -30.41 6.33 10.57
CA LYS A 388 -31.32 6.27 11.72
C LYS A 388 -30.58 6.46 13.05
N GLN A 389 -29.42 5.83 13.25
CA GLN A 389 -28.61 6.01 14.47
C GLN A 389 -28.13 7.45 14.64
N ILE A 390 -27.80 8.12 13.53
CA ILE A 390 -27.35 9.52 13.54
C ILE A 390 -28.50 10.46 13.89
N GLU A 391 -29.66 10.30 13.24
CA GLU A 391 -30.85 11.16 13.45
C GLU A 391 -31.45 10.96 14.86
N ASP A 392 -31.62 9.70 15.30
CA ASP A 392 -32.20 9.40 16.63
C ASP A 392 -31.37 9.97 17.79
N ARG A 393 -30.08 10.21 17.60
CA ARG A 393 -29.12 10.64 18.64
C ARG A 393 -28.53 12.03 18.38
N GLY A 394 -28.92 12.72 17.31
CA GLY A 394 -28.41 14.05 16.98
C GLY A 394 -26.89 14.09 16.70
N LEU A 395 -26.34 13.05 16.06
CA LEU A 395 -24.90 12.94 15.85
C LEU A 395 -24.37 13.78 14.67
N TYR A 396 -25.26 14.32 13.85
CA TYR A 396 -24.89 15.18 12.72
C TYR A 396 -24.45 16.59 13.15
N GLU A 397 -24.71 16.99 14.39
CA GLU A 397 -24.30 18.27 14.97
C GLU A 397 -23.79 18.09 16.40
N PRO A 398 -22.94 19.03 16.89
CA PRO A 398 -22.30 20.12 16.17
C PRO A 398 -21.17 19.63 15.25
N ILE A 399 -20.80 20.46 14.26
CA ILE A 399 -19.59 20.36 13.44
C ILE A 399 -18.64 21.52 13.79
N GLY A 400 -17.42 21.51 13.26
CA GLY A 400 -16.44 22.57 13.51
C GLY A 400 -15.72 22.46 14.84
N LEU A 401 -15.95 21.37 15.59
CA LEU A 401 -15.13 20.99 16.74
C LEU A 401 -13.88 20.26 16.26
N GLY A 402 -12.92 20.07 17.16
CA GLY A 402 -11.71 19.31 16.85
C GLY A 402 -10.67 19.44 17.91
N ARG A 403 -9.86 18.40 18.12
CA ARG A 403 -8.90 18.38 19.23
C ARG A 403 -7.59 17.72 18.83
N ILE A 404 -6.53 18.12 19.47
CA ILE A 404 -5.23 17.49 19.40
C ILE A 404 -4.84 17.09 20.82
N TYR A 405 -4.56 15.81 20.98
CA TYR A 405 -4.09 15.26 22.25
C TYR A 405 -2.64 14.79 22.10
N LYS A 406 -1.92 14.74 23.23
CA LYS A 406 -0.65 13.99 23.33
C LYS A 406 -0.73 12.96 24.45
N VAL A 407 -0.14 11.81 24.21
CA VAL A 407 0.03 10.77 25.22
C VAL A 407 1.47 10.85 25.74
N VAL A 408 1.61 10.83 27.05
CA VAL A 408 2.90 10.91 27.75
C VAL A 408 3.06 9.76 28.74
N TYR A 409 4.30 9.31 28.93
CA TYR A 409 4.65 8.34 29.97
C TYR A 409 5.00 9.05 31.27
N LYS A 410 4.32 8.71 32.37
CA LYS A 410 4.44 9.39 33.69
C LYS A 410 5.82 9.25 34.32
N GLY A 411 6.59 8.27 33.91
CA GLY A 411 7.95 8.01 34.45
C GLY A 411 9.06 8.85 33.80
N LYS A 412 8.71 9.78 32.91
CA LYS A 412 9.68 10.69 32.27
C LYS A 412 9.21 12.14 32.32
N ASP A 413 10.15 13.04 32.58
CA ASP A 413 9.88 14.46 32.49
C ASP A 413 9.57 14.87 31.02
N ALA A 414 8.79 15.93 30.88
CA ALA A 414 8.54 16.52 29.56
C ALA A 414 9.86 17.09 29.03
N VAL A 415 10.17 16.73 27.78
CA VAL A 415 11.33 17.29 27.08
C VAL A 415 10.83 18.45 26.21
N SER A 416 11.40 19.65 26.44
CA SER A 416 11.13 20.76 25.52
C SER A 416 11.81 20.47 24.19
N GLY A 417 11.06 20.59 23.09
CA GLY A 417 11.60 20.47 21.73
C GLY A 417 12.63 21.59 21.45
N ALA A 418 13.74 21.24 20.84
CA ALA A 418 14.74 22.23 20.44
C ALA A 418 14.21 23.06 19.27
N LYS A 419 14.53 24.38 19.24
CA LYS A 419 14.24 25.26 18.09
C LYS A 419 15.26 25.03 16.99
N MET A 420 14.98 24.08 16.10
CA MET A 420 15.94 23.60 15.11
C MET A 420 16.16 24.57 13.95
N SER A 421 15.22 25.49 13.68
CA SER A 421 15.37 26.50 12.62
C SER A 421 16.57 27.45 12.83
N LYS A 422 17.05 27.56 14.07
CA LYS A 422 18.16 28.45 14.47
C LYS A 422 19.48 27.72 14.64
N MET A 423 19.51 26.41 14.50
CA MET A 423 20.73 25.63 14.60
C MET A 423 21.62 25.85 13.41
N SER A 424 22.93 25.92 13.65
CA SER A 424 23.91 25.86 12.58
C SER A 424 23.88 24.50 11.88
N PRO A 425 24.36 24.40 10.64
CA PRO A 425 24.42 23.13 9.92
C PRO A 425 25.16 22.04 10.70
N SER A 426 26.25 22.37 11.41
CA SER A 426 26.97 21.42 12.24
C SER A 426 26.17 20.95 13.46
N GLU A 427 25.40 21.84 14.10
CA GLU A 427 24.49 21.46 15.19
C GLU A 427 23.34 20.57 14.69
N LEU A 428 22.80 20.85 13.51
CA LEU A 428 21.79 19.97 12.88
C LEU A 428 22.36 18.56 12.61
N ALA A 429 23.57 18.44 12.06
CA ALA A 429 24.21 17.16 11.83
C ALA A 429 24.38 16.36 13.14
N GLN A 430 24.69 17.01 14.27
CA GLN A 430 24.77 16.35 15.58
C GLN A 430 23.42 15.78 16.03
N GLN A 431 22.28 16.32 15.56
CA GLN A 431 20.95 15.79 15.87
C GLN A 431 20.69 14.40 15.28
N PHE A 432 21.50 13.90 14.37
CA PHE A 432 21.40 12.52 13.91
C PHE A 432 21.63 11.48 15.02
N ASN A 433 22.31 11.89 16.10
CA ASN A 433 22.48 11.08 17.30
C ASN A 433 21.30 11.17 18.29
N HIS A 434 20.33 12.04 18.04
CA HIS A 434 19.21 12.25 18.95
C HIS A 434 18.31 11.00 19.00
N PRO A 435 17.82 10.56 20.19
CA PRO A 435 16.96 9.38 20.30
C PRO A 435 15.60 9.55 19.63
N ASN A 436 15.06 10.78 19.53
CA ASN A 436 13.80 11.05 18.86
C ASN A 436 13.95 11.03 17.33
N GLY A 437 13.18 10.16 16.67
CA GLY A 437 13.19 10.03 15.21
C GLY A 437 12.66 11.27 14.49
N TRP A 438 11.73 12.03 15.09
CA TRP A 438 11.29 13.31 14.54
C TRP A 438 12.45 14.29 14.41
N THR A 439 13.25 14.43 15.48
CA THR A 439 14.43 15.31 15.50
C THR A 439 15.44 14.92 14.44
N ARG A 440 15.75 13.61 14.30
CA ARG A 440 16.69 13.14 13.25
C ARG A 440 16.18 13.45 11.83
N SER A 441 14.89 13.16 11.58
CA SER A 441 14.29 13.40 10.25
C SER A 441 14.21 14.90 9.91
N THR A 442 13.86 15.75 10.87
CA THR A 442 13.84 17.20 10.70
C THR A 442 15.25 17.75 10.44
N ALA A 443 16.26 17.27 11.16
CA ALA A 443 17.65 17.65 10.92
C ALA A 443 18.11 17.28 9.51
N GLN A 444 17.82 16.05 9.06
CA GLN A 444 18.14 15.62 7.69
C GLN A 444 17.47 16.54 6.65
N ARG A 445 16.18 16.77 6.79
CA ARG A 445 15.41 17.63 5.88
C ARG A 445 16.03 19.03 5.78
N LEU A 446 16.28 19.67 6.92
CA LEU A 446 16.88 21.01 6.96
C LEU A 446 18.29 21.07 6.33
N LEU A 447 19.10 20.02 6.50
CA LEU A 447 20.44 19.97 5.90
C LEU A 447 20.37 19.74 4.38
N VAL A 448 19.43 18.91 3.90
CA VAL A 448 19.19 18.72 2.47
C VAL A 448 18.68 20.01 1.83
N GLU A 449 17.77 20.74 2.49
CA GLU A 449 17.25 22.02 2.05
C GLU A 449 18.34 23.12 1.98
N GLN A 450 19.21 23.20 3.01
CA GLN A 450 20.30 24.17 3.05
C GLN A 450 21.39 23.89 2.03
N ASN A 451 21.63 22.62 1.71
CA ASN A 451 22.60 22.13 0.72
C ASN A 451 23.98 22.78 0.84
N ASP A 452 24.50 22.95 2.07
CA ASP A 452 25.81 23.58 2.33
C ASP A 452 26.96 22.59 2.03
N PRO A 453 27.79 22.83 0.98
CA PRO A 453 28.88 21.94 0.63
C PRO A 453 29.98 21.84 1.68
N ASN A 454 30.06 22.81 2.61
CA ASN A 454 31.05 22.79 3.68
C ASN A 454 30.80 21.66 4.69
N LEU A 455 29.59 21.07 4.69
CA LEU A 455 29.22 19.94 5.54
C LEU A 455 29.61 18.58 4.99
N LEU A 456 29.89 18.47 3.71
CA LEU A 456 30.19 17.17 3.08
C LEU A 456 31.27 16.36 3.81
N PRO A 457 32.39 16.96 4.32
CA PRO A 457 33.39 16.20 5.08
C PRO A 457 32.85 15.65 6.42
N LEU A 458 32.07 16.45 7.16
CA LEU A 458 31.46 16.01 8.41
C LEU A 458 30.45 14.88 8.19
N LEU A 459 29.59 15.05 7.19
CA LEU A 459 28.59 14.02 6.86
C LEU A 459 29.25 12.72 6.38
N ALA A 460 30.33 12.83 5.59
CA ALA A 460 31.11 11.68 5.14
C ALA A 460 31.75 10.94 6.32
N GLU A 461 32.32 11.67 7.32
CA GLU A 461 32.83 11.07 8.55
C GLU A 461 31.72 10.35 9.33
N MET A 462 30.56 10.96 9.48
CA MET A 462 29.42 10.37 10.19
C MET A 462 28.87 9.13 9.44
N ALA A 463 28.81 9.17 8.12
CA ALA A 463 28.37 8.07 7.29
C ALA A 463 29.33 6.86 7.32
N ALA A 464 30.61 7.11 7.53
CA ALA A 464 31.63 6.06 7.70
C ALA A 464 31.74 5.52 9.15
N SER A 465 31.12 6.21 10.12
CA SER A 465 31.24 5.87 11.55
C SER A 465 30.25 4.80 11.98
N ASP A 466 30.74 3.66 12.45
CA ASP A 466 29.91 2.53 12.94
C ASP A 466 29.45 2.68 14.41
N ARG A 467 29.49 3.89 14.99
CA ARG A 467 29.13 4.15 16.40
C ARG A 467 27.61 4.19 16.62
N ASN A 468 26.87 4.74 15.68
CA ASN A 468 25.41 4.89 15.74
C ASN A 468 24.80 4.63 14.35
N PRO A 469 24.13 3.49 14.15
CA PRO A 469 23.61 3.12 12.84
C PRO A 469 22.53 4.07 12.33
N LEU A 470 21.75 4.71 13.21
CA LEU A 470 20.75 5.69 12.79
C LEU A 470 21.40 6.99 12.33
N ALA A 471 22.43 7.46 13.03
CA ALA A 471 23.19 8.63 12.60
C ALA A 471 23.89 8.35 11.25
N GLN A 472 24.47 7.18 11.10
CA GLN A 472 25.11 6.73 9.86
C GLN A 472 24.11 6.72 8.68
N LEU A 473 22.90 6.19 8.87
CA LEU A 473 21.83 6.20 7.87
C LEU A 473 21.41 7.61 7.49
N HIS A 474 21.12 8.46 8.48
CA HIS A 474 20.72 9.84 8.21
C HIS A 474 21.83 10.61 7.47
N ALA A 475 23.11 10.39 7.80
CA ALA A 475 24.24 11.00 7.10
C ALA A 475 24.33 10.53 5.63
N LEU A 476 24.18 9.22 5.38
CA LEU A 476 24.15 8.67 4.01
C LEU A 476 23.04 9.28 3.15
N TRP A 477 21.83 9.32 3.68
CA TRP A 477 20.67 9.85 2.95
C TRP A 477 20.70 11.39 2.85
N THR A 478 21.36 12.08 3.78
CA THR A 478 21.61 13.53 3.65
C THR A 478 22.56 13.80 2.48
N LEU A 479 23.67 13.03 2.39
CA LEU A 479 24.61 13.12 1.28
C LEU A 479 23.92 12.86 -0.06
N ASP A 480 23.04 11.85 -0.13
CA ASP A 480 22.23 11.58 -1.33
C ASP A 480 21.32 12.78 -1.68
N GLY A 481 20.65 13.35 -0.68
CA GLY A 481 19.81 14.54 -0.84
C GLY A 481 20.58 15.78 -1.32
N MET A 482 21.85 15.88 -0.99
CA MET A 482 22.76 16.98 -1.35
C MET A 482 23.49 16.76 -2.69
N GLY A 483 23.14 15.75 -3.48
CA GLY A 483 23.69 15.55 -4.82
C GLY A 483 24.44 14.24 -5.03
N GLY A 484 24.47 13.35 -4.05
CA GLY A 484 25.00 12.00 -4.17
C GLY A 484 26.12 11.68 -3.16
N VAL A 485 26.35 10.41 -2.97
CA VAL A 485 27.33 9.86 -2.02
C VAL A 485 28.59 9.42 -2.76
N GLU A 486 29.75 9.97 -2.35
CA GLU A 486 31.02 9.53 -2.90
C GLU A 486 31.30 8.05 -2.64
N TRP A 487 31.84 7.35 -3.64
CA TRP A 487 32.13 5.92 -3.53
C TRP A 487 33.00 5.54 -2.32
N ALA A 488 33.95 6.36 -1.95
CA ALA A 488 34.80 6.11 -0.78
C ALA A 488 33.98 5.99 0.52
N VAL A 489 32.93 6.82 0.67
CA VAL A 489 32.03 6.78 1.84
C VAL A 489 31.17 5.51 1.81
N LEU A 490 30.62 5.17 0.64
CA LEU A 490 29.80 3.95 0.47
C LEU A 490 30.62 2.69 0.78
N LYS A 491 31.88 2.64 0.32
CA LYS A 491 32.77 1.52 0.57
C LYS A 491 32.97 1.26 2.07
N GLU A 492 33.12 2.31 2.88
CA GLU A 492 33.20 2.16 4.34
C GLU A 492 31.84 1.74 4.93
N ALA A 493 30.74 2.31 4.47
CA ALA A 493 29.41 1.98 4.94
C ALA A 493 28.99 0.53 4.62
N LEU A 494 29.51 -0.07 3.53
CA LEU A 494 29.33 -1.50 3.22
C LEU A 494 29.93 -2.41 4.29
N GLN A 495 30.87 -1.92 5.11
CA GLN A 495 31.49 -2.65 6.22
C GLN A 495 30.76 -2.47 7.54
N SER A 496 29.70 -1.65 7.60
CA SER A 496 28.98 -1.41 8.84
C SER A 496 28.52 -2.71 9.51
N SER A 497 28.62 -2.77 10.83
CA SER A 497 28.10 -3.89 11.61
C SER A 497 26.59 -4.04 11.50
N HIS A 498 25.87 -2.96 11.13
CA HIS A 498 24.41 -2.93 11.09
C HIS A 498 23.85 -3.26 9.70
N PRO A 499 23.00 -4.30 9.53
CA PRO A 499 22.51 -4.75 8.22
C PRO A 499 21.73 -3.67 7.46
N LYS A 500 20.94 -2.80 8.13
CA LYS A 500 20.19 -1.72 7.47
C LYS A 500 21.12 -0.68 6.85
N VAL A 501 22.27 -0.39 7.47
CA VAL A 501 23.27 0.52 6.89
C VAL A 501 23.91 -0.10 5.67
N ARG A 502 24.30 -1.38 5.73
CA ARG A 502 24.80 -2.09 4.56
C ARG A 502 23.80 -2.10 3.40
N SER A 503 22.52 -2.37 3.69
CA SER A 503 21.46 -2.31 2.67
C SER A 503 21.33 -0.91 2.06
N ALA A 504 21.36 0.15 2.85
CA ALA A 504 21.35 1.51 2.34
C ALA A 504 22.58 1.83 1.48
N ALA A 505 23.78 1.43 1.91
CA ALA A 505 25.01 1.62 1.15
C ALA A 505 24.97 0.85 -0.19
N ILE A 506 24.44 -0.37 -0.23
CA ILE A 506 24.23 -1.14 -1.45
C ILE A 506 23.27 -0.41 -2.38
N ARG A 507 22.11 0.06 -1.88
CA ARG A 507 21.13 0.82 -2.68
C ARG A 507 21.76 2.10 -3.24
N LEU A 508 22.44 2.87 -2.40
CA LEU A 508 23.07 4.14 -2.80
C LEU A 508 24.25 3.93 -3.77
N SER A 509 24.84 2.74 -3.83
CA SER A 509 25.90 2.44 -4.80
C SER A 509 25.39 2.35 -6.24
N GLU A 510 24.08 2.22 -6.47
CA GLU A 510 23.48 2.15 -7.81
C GLU A 510 23.79 3.37 -8.67
N GLN A 511 23.91 4.56 -8.06
CA GLN A 511 24.33 5.78 -8.78
C GLN A 511 25.70 5.64 -9.45
N HIS A 512 26.55 4.75 -8.97
CA HIS A 512 27.87 4.49 -9.53
C HIS A 512 27.90 3.36 -10.55
N LEU A 513 26.84 2.54 -10.67
CA LEU A 513 26.76 1.44 -11.64
C LEU A 513 26.57 1.92 -13.09
N THR A 514 26.15 3.18 -13.29
CA THR A 514 26.04 3.82 -14.61
C THR A 514 27.26 4.66 -14.97
N SER A 515 28.25 4.75 -14.07
CA SER A 515 29.46 5.55 -14.22
C SER A 515 30.68 4.73 -14.64
N THR A 516 31.81 5.40 -14.88
CA THR A 516 33.11 4.77 -15.12
C THR A 516 33.61 3.97 -13.93
N ARG A 517 33.00 4.10 -12.77
CA ARG A 517 33.34 3.35 -11.53
C ARG A 517 32.64 1.98 -11.47
N LYS A 518 31.73 1.66 -12.41
CA LYS A 518 30.97 0.38 -12.41
C LYS A 518 31.83 -0.85 -12.12
N PRO A 519 33.04 -1.07 -12.76
CA PRO A 519 33.81 -2.27 -12.49
C PRO A 519 34.25 -2.40 -11.02
N VAL A 520 34.73 -1.30 -10.42
CA VAL A 520 35.23 -1.30 -9.04
C VAL A 520 34.08 -1.46 -8.04
N VAL A 521 32.94 -0.82 -8.29
CA VAL A 521 31.75 -0.94 -7.46
C VAL A 521 31.22 -2.37 -7.49
N LEU A 522 31.09 -2.93 -8.69
CA LEU A 522 30.60 -4.29 -8.87
C LEU A 522 31.53 -5.32 -8.22
N GLU A 523 32.85 -5.19 -8.40
CA GLU A 523 33.83 -6.04 -7.73
C GLU A 523 33.65 -6.04 -6.20
N GLN A 524 33.46 -4.85 -5.60
CA GLN A 524 33.22 -4.74 -4.16
C GLN A 524 31.90 -5.38 -3.74
N LEU A 525 30.81 -5.15 -4.46
CA LEU A 525 29.51 -5.75 -4.15
C LEU A 525 29.54 -7.28 -4.24
N LEU A 526 30.29 -7.84 -5.20
CA LEU A 526 30.43 -9.27 -5.42
C LEU A 526 31.41 -9.95 -4.46
N SER A 527 32.41 -9.22 -3.94
CA SER A 527 33.44 -9.77 -3.05
C SER A 527 33.00 -9.90 -1.60
N HIS A 528 31.89 -9.25 -1.21
CA HIS A 528 31.39 -9.31 0.16
C HIS A 528 30.48 -10.53 0.36
N GLU A 529 30.78 -11.33 1.37
CA GLU A 529 29.85 -12.35 1.87
C GLU A 529 28.79 -11.66 2.76
N PHE A 530 27.66 -11.36 2.17
CA PHE A 530 26.50 -10.83 2.91
C PHE A 530 25.64 -12.01 3.39
N ASP A 531 25.83 -12.43 4.63
CA ASP A 531 25.13 -13.60 5.19
C ASP A 531 23.70 -13.29 5.67
N VAL A 532 23.35 -12.01 5.83
CA VAL A 532 22.05 -11.62 6.35
C VAL A 532 21.03 -11.56 5.22
N PRO A 533 19.92 -12.31 5.27
CA PRO A 533 18.91 -12.34 4.20
C PRO A 533 18.38 -10.97 3.79
N GLU A 534 18.23 -10.05 4.72
CA GLU A 534 17.82 -8.68 4.46
C GLU A 534 18.82 -7.91 3.57
N VAL A 535 20.12 -8.08 3.81
CA VAL A 535 21.16 -7.46 2.99
C VAL A 535 21.21 -8.12 1.62
N GLN A 536 21.02 -9.43 1.57
CA GLN A 536 20.95 -10.19 0.31
C GLN A 536 19.73 -9.77 -0.54
N MET A 537 18.60 -9.43 0.08
CA MET A 537 17.44 -8.86 -0.64
C MET A 537 17.82 -7.57 -1.37
N GLN A 538 18.46 -6.62 -0.68
CA GLN A 538 18.88 -5.36 -1.33
C GLN A 538 19.99 -5.61 -2.37
N LEU A 539 20.94 -6.49 -2.08
CA LEU A 539 21.97 -6.85 -3.05
C LEU A 539 21.37 -7.43 -4.32
N ALA A 540 20.37 -8.31 -4.20
CA ALA A 540 19.67 -8.88 -5.35
C ALA A 540 18.95 -7.81 -6.19
N LEU A 541 18.30 -6.83 -5.52
CA LEU A 541 17.68 -5.70 -6.21
C LEU A 541 18.69 -4.87 -6.98
N THR A 542 19.81 -4.53 -6.35
CA THR A 542 20.89 -3.71 -6.92
C THR A 542 21.64 -4.43 -8.04
N LEU A 543 21.94 -5.74 -7.90
CA LEU A 543 22.56 -6.53 -8.96
C LEU A 543 21.66 -6.70 -10.19
N GLY A 544 20.36 -6.55 -10.01
CA GLY A 544 19.38 -6.47 -11.09
C GLY A 544 19.57 -5.25 -12.02
N GLU A 545 20.25 -4.19 -11.55
CA GLU A 545 20.57 -2.98 -12.34
C GLU A 545 21.79 -3.17 -13.26
N THR A 546 22.41 -4.33 -13.29
CA THR A 546 23.58 -4.62 -14.10
C THR A 546 23.40 -5.88 -14.93
N ASP A 547 24.02 -5.89 -16.12
CA ASP A 547 24.04 -6.99 -17.08
C ASP A 547 25.26 -7.92 -16.95
N SER A 548 26.04 -7.78 -15.86
CA SER A 548 27.24 -8.60 -15.64
C SER A 548 26.89 -10.07 -15.42
N LYS A 549 27.68 -10.96 -16.04
CA LYS A 549 27.59 -12.41 -15.81
C LYS A 549 27.85 -12.76 -14.35
N ASP A 550 28.88 -12.16 -13.74
CA ASP A 550 29.24 -12.43 -12.34
C ASP A 550 28.13 -12.01 -11.38
N ALA A 551 27.42 -10.90 -11.71
CA ALA A 551 26.21 -10.51 -10.99
C ALA A 551 25.09 -11.55 -11.11
N LEU A 552 24.91 -12.13 -12.31
CA LEU A 552 23.90 -13.17 -12.54
C LEU A 552 24.24 -14.47 -11.77
N ASP A 553 25.48 -14.87 -11.74
CA ASP A 553 25.95 -16.04 -10.96
C ASP A 553 25.77 -15.80 -9.45
N THR A 554 25.98 -14.57 -8.98
CA THR A 554 25.70 -14.16 -7.59
C THR A 554 24.20 -14.18 -7.29
N LEU A 555 23.36 -13.68 -8.20
CA LEU A 555 21.89 -13.76 -8.08
C LEU A 555 21.41 -15.22 -7.98
N ALA A 556 21.97 -16.12 -8.80
CA ALA A 556 21.69 -17.55 -8.72
C ALA A 556 22.08 -18.14 -7.35
N SER A 557 23.24 -17.75 -6.82
CA SER A 557 23.71 -18.17 -5.49
C SER A 557 22.79 -17.64 -4.36
N ILE A 558 22.39 -16.37 -4.40
CA ILE A 558 21.45 -15.79 -3.44
C ILE A 558 20.11 -16.53 -3.50
N LEU A 559 19.60 -16.79 -4.70
CA LEU A 559 18.33 -17.47 -4.93
C LEU A 559 18.33 -18.90 -4.37
N THR A 560 19.38 -19.67 -4.62
CA THR A 560 19.47 -21.06 -4.19
C THR A 560 19.71 -21.21 -2.68
N ARG A 561 20.50 -20.32 -2.07
CA ARG A 561 20.71 -20.30 -0.61
C ARG A 561 19.44 -19.92 0.18
N ASN A 562 18.54 -19.15 -0.42
CA ASN A 562 17.33 -18.66 0.23
C ASN A 562 16.05 -19.10 -0.50
N ALA A 563 16.05 -20.29 -1.04
CA ALA A 563 15.05 -20.77 -1.97
C ALA A 563 13.60 -20.69 -1.44
N GLU A 564 13.39 -20.84 -0.13
CA GLU A 564 12.09 -20.76 0.52
C GLU A 564 11.60 -19.30 0.74
N ASN A 565 12.52 -18.31 0.65
CA ASN A 565 12.17 -16.92 0.89
C ASN A 565 11.56 -16.29 -0.37
N GLU A 566 10.24 -16.10 -0.37
CA GLU A 566 9.50 -15.52 -1.51
C GLU A 566 9.90 -14.07 -1.84
N TYR A 567 10.41 -13.31 -0.86
CA TYR A 567 10.84 -11.93 -1.07
C TYR A 567 12.21 -11.88 -1.74
N ILE A 568 13.13 -12.77 -1.39
CA ILE A 568 14.42 -12.91 -2.09
C ILE A 568 14.18 -13.39 -3.53
N ARG A 569 13.28 -14.36 -3.77
CA ARG A 569 12.90 -14.73 -5.14
C ARG A 569 12.39 -13.53 -5.93
N SER A 570 11.50 -12.74 -5.31
CA SER A 570 10.95 -11.55 -5.95
C SER A 570 12.03 -10.50 -6.25
N ALA A 571 12.97 -10.28 -5.33
CA ALA A 571 14.09 -9.38 -5.54
C ALA A 571 14.94 -9.80 -6.73
N VAL A 572 15.30 -11.09 -6.82
CA VAL A 572 16.08 -11.65 -7.92
C VAL A 572 15.33 -11.57 -9.25
N LEU A 573 14.11 -12.14 -9.30
CA LEU A 573 13.34 -12.26 -10.56
C LEU A 573 12.88 -10.91 -11.10
N SER A 574 12.67 -9.92 -10.25
CA SER A 574 12.32 -8.57 -10.70
C SER A 574 13.44 -7.89 -11.50
N GLY A 575 14.70 -8.26 -11.30
CA GLY A 575 15.86 -7.61 -11.91
C GLY A 575 16.42 -8.28 -13.16
N VAL A 576 15.78 -9.35 -13.68
CA VAL A 576 16.39 -10.18 -14.74
C VAL A 576 15.58 -10.20 -16.04
N GLU A 577 14.80 -9.16 -16.35
CA GLU A 577 14.06 -9.08 -17.62
C GLU A 577 15.01 -9.33 -18.82
N GLY A 578 14.63 -10.28 -19.66
CA GLY A 578 15.43 -10.70 -20.83
C GLY A 578 16.67 -11.54 -20.50
N ARG A 579 16.92 -11.86 -19.24
CA ARG A 579 18.07 -12.68 -18.78
C ARG A 579 17.63 -13.92 -17.99
N GLU A 580 16.34 -14.25 -18.02
CA GLU A 580 15.75 -15.32 -17.23
C GLU A 580 16.32 -16.69 -17.59
N ALA A 581 16.60 -16.95 -18.89
CA ALA A 581 17.23 -18.19 -19.34
C ALA A 581 18.69 -18.30 -18.85
N ALA A 582 19.45 -17.22 -18.92
CA ALA A 582 20.82 -17.19 -18.41
C ALA A 582 20.87 -17.36 -16.88
N LEU A 583 19.89 -16.82 -16.15
CA LEU A 583 19.75 -17.07 -14.71
C LEU A 583 19.44 -18.55 -14.44
N LEU A 584 18.57 -19.17 -15.24
CA LEU A 584 18.28 -20.60 -15.13
C LEU A 584 19.55 -21.45 -15.31
N ASP A 585 20.35 -21.13 -16.32
CA ASP A 585 21.64 -21.81 -16.54
C ASP A 585 22.57 -21.65 -15.34
N SER A 586 22.68 -20.44 -14.78
CA SER A 586 23.49 -20.19 -13.57
C SER A 586 22.95 -20.93 -12.35
N VAL A 587 21.63 -21.04 -12.16
CA VAL A 587 21.01 -21.83 -11.08
C VAL A 587 21.33 -23.32 -11.25
N LEU A 588 21.21 -23.85 -12.45
CA LEU A 588 21.53 -25.26 -12.73
C LEU A 588 23.01 -25.57 -12.53
N ALA A 589 23.88 -24.61 -12.80
CA ALA A 589 25.34 -24.76 -12.64
C ALA A 589 25.79 -24.74 -11.17
N GLN A 590 25.02 -24.17 -10.23
CA GLN A 590 25.41 -24.02 -8.82
C GLN A 590 25.62 -25.35 -8.10
N SER A 591 24.70 -26.30 -8.28
CA SER A 591 24.83 -27.62 -7.70
C SER A 591 23.80 -28.60 -8.30
N PRO A 592 24.25 -29.67 -8.94
CA PRO A 592 23.34 -30.66 -9.52
C PRO A 592 22.42 -31.36 -8.51
N TRP A 593 22.73 -31.30 -7.24
CA TRP A 593 21.97 -31.96 -6.19
C TRP A 593 21.22 -30.97 -5.23
N TRP A 594 21.35 -29.64 -5.45
CA TRP A 594 20.63 -28.65 -4.68
C TRP A 594 19.11 -28.85 -4.78
N SER A 595 18.58 -29.08 -5.98
CA SER A 595 17.17 -29.34 -6.23
C SER A 595 16.67 -30.66 -5.60
N GLN A 596 17.56 -31.60 -5.34
CA GLN A 596 17.20 -32.84 -4.61
C GLN A 596 17.04 -32.61 -3.12
N GLN A 597 17.79 -31.67 -2.54
CA GLN A 597 17.69 -31.33 -1.13
C GLN A 597 16.51 -30.41 -0.84
N ASN A 598 16.08 -29.60 -1.83
CA ASN A 598 15.02 -28.60 -1.70
C ASN A 598 14.01 -28.72 -2.85
N PRO A 599 13.31 -29.86 -3.00
CA PRO A 599 12.49 -30.13 -4.18
C PRO A 599 11.34 -29.14 -4.38
N GLU A 600 10.62 -28.75 -3.33
CA GLU A 600 9.48 -27.82 -3.41
C GLU A 600 9.93 -26.40 -3.80
N ALA A 601 11.05 -25.95 -3.23
CA ALA A 601 11.63 -24.65 -3.56
C ALA A 601 12.18 -24.63 -5.00
N ALA A 602 12.81 -25.75 -5.44
CA ALA A 602 13.29 -25.90 -6.79
C ALA A 602 12.13 -25.88 -7.81
N ASP A 603 11.03 -26.58 -7.52
CA ASP A 603 9.82 -26.55 -8.33
C ASP A 603 9.30 -25.13 -8.53
N THR A 604 9.25 -24.37 -7.45
CA THR A 604 8.78 -22.99 -7.49
C THR A 604 9.70 -22.14 -8.37
N ILE A 605 11.01 -22.20 -8.14
CA ILE A 605 12.00 -21.40 -8.90
C ILE A 605 11.99 -21.76 -10.38
N PHE A 606 12.00 -23.05 -10.72
CA PHE A 606 11.99 -23.48 -12.12
C PHE A 606 10.68 -23.12 -12.81
N THR A 607 9.55 -23.26 -12.13
CA THR A 607 8.24 -22.87 -12.66
C THR A 607 8.16 -21.37 -12.89
N GLU A 608 8.61 -20.53 -11.96
CA GLU A 608 8.59 -19.07 -12.09
C GLU A 608 9.53 -18.60 -13.20
N LEU A 609 10.78 -19.11 -13.29
CA LEU A 609 11.73 -18.79 -14.36
C LEU A 609 11.20 -19.21 -15.73
N ALA A 610 10.74 -20.45 -15.87
CA ALA A 610 10.16 -20.92 -17.11
C ALA A 610 8.93 -20.10 -17.54
N SER A 611 8.09 -19.71 -16.58
CA SER A 611 6.96 -18.83 -16.86
C SER A 611 7.41 -17.46 -17.41
N CYS A 612 8.47 -16.88 -16.84
CA CYS A 612 9.05 -15.63 -17.34
C CYS A 612 9.62 -15.81 -18.76
N ILE A 613 10.41 -16.85 -18.98
CA ILE A 613 10.99 -17.18 -20.30
C ILE A 613 9.90 -17.35 -21.36
N MET A 614 8.81 -18.05 -21.03
CA MET A 614 7.73 -18.25 -21.99
C MET A 614 6.96 -16.95 -22.29
N ARG A 615 6.77 -16.09 -21.26
CA ARG A 615 6.11 -14.78 -21.45
C ARG A 615 6.97 -13.78 -22.22
N SER A 616 8.28 -13.86 -22.12
CA SER A 616 9.19 -13.02 -22.92
C SER A 616 9.00 -13.21 -24.43
N ARG A 617 8.50 -14.38 -24.84
CA ARG A 617 8.38 -14.83 -26.25
C ARG A 617 9.72 -14.84 -26.99
N ASP A 618 10.84 -14.81 -26.27
CA ASP A 618 12.19 -14.92 -26.86
C ASP A 618 12.44 -16.35 -27.33
N ILE A 619 12.44 -16.53 -28.65
CA ILE A 619 12.55 -17.86 -29.27
C ILE A 619 13.86 -18.59 -28.92
N PRO A 620 15.05 -17.93 -28.95
CA PRO A 620 16.29 -18.55 -28.50
C PRO A 620 16.22 -19.10 -27.08
N SER A 621 15.77 -18.28 -26.13
CA SER A 621 15.65 -18.67 -24.72
C SER A 621 14.65 -19.80 -24.51
N ILE A 622 13.50 -19.79 -25.22
CA ILE A 622 12.51 -20.87 -25.16
C ILE A 622 13.10 -22.17 -25.69
N LYS A 623 13.77 -22.12 -26.85
CA LYS A 623 14.43 -23.31 -27.44
C LYS A 623 15.47 -23.90 -26.50
N SER A 624 16.40 -23.08 -26.02
CA SER A 624 17.43 -23.48 -25.07
C SER A 624 16.84 -24.12 -23.84
N THR A 625 15.80 -23.51 -23.24
CA THR A 625 15.16 -24.05 -22.03
C THR A 625 14.47 -25.39 -22.27
N VAL A 626 13.85 -25.62 -23.45
CA VAL A 626 13.26 -26.93 -23.79
C VAL A 626 14.34 -27.98 -24.02
N GLU A 627 15.48 -27.60 -24.63
CA GLU A 627 16.65 -28.47 -24.79
C GLU A 627 17.19 -28.86 -23.41
N THR A 628 17.45 -27.90 -22.56
CA THR A 628 17.88 -28.12 -21.16
C THR A 628 16.90 -29.05 -20.43
N ALA A 629 15.58 -28.81 -20.53
CA ALA A 629 14.58 -29.66 -19.90
C ALA A 629 14.64 -31.11 -20.35
N SER A 630 15.08 -31.38 -21.61
CA SER A 630 15.20 -32.76 -22.11
C SER A 630 16.41 -33.53 -21.55
N GLU A 631 17.36 -32.81 -20.94
CA GLU A 631 18.59 -33.36 -20.33
C GLU A 631 18.48 -33.44 -18.80
N LEU A 632 17.52 -32.75 -18.20
CA LEU A 632 17.28 -32.74 -16.76
C LEU A 632 16.54 -33.98 -16.27
N ARG A 633 16.52 -34.16 -14.94
CA ARG A 633 15.71 -35.20 -14.31
C ARG A 633 14.22 -34.89 -14.51
N THR A 634 13.40 -35.94 -14.54
CA THR A 634 11.95 -35.88 -14.78
C THR A 634 11.25 -34.81 -13.93
N HIS A 635 11.62 -34.68 -12.66
CA HIS A 635 11.03 -33.72 -11.73
C HIS A 635 11.31 -32.27 -12.16
N GLU A 636 12.56 -31.93 -12.45
CA GLU A 636 12.99 -30.59 -12.88
C GLU A 636 12.39 -30.22 -14.24
N ALA A 637 12.44 -31.15 -15.19
CA ALA A 637 11.79 -31.00 -16.49
C ALA A 637 10.28 -30.73 -16.35
N THR A 638 9.62 -31.45 -15.43
CA THR A 638 8.19 -31.27 -15.18
C THR A 638 7.90 -29.86 -14.65
N SER A 639 8.76 -29.30 -13.79
CA SER A 639 8.58 -27.96 -13.23
C SER A 639 8.78 -26.88 -14.29
N LEU A 640 9.79 -27.02 -15.16
CA LEU A 640 10.00 -26.11 -16.29
C LEU A 640 8.81 -26.14 -17.27
N LEU A 641 8.33 -27.35 -17.67
CA LEU A 641 7.19 -27.44 -18.57
C LEU A 641 5.88 -26.98 -17.91
N THR A 642 5.76 -27.11 -16.61
CA THR A 642 4.63 -26.54 -15.85
C THR A 642 4.62 -25.02 -15.97
N GLY A 643 5.77 -24.37 -15.77
CA GLY A 643 5.91 -22.92 -15.94
C GLY A 643 5.61 -22.45 -17.36
N PHE A 644 6.05 -23.18 -18.38
CA PHE A 644 5.71 -22.89 -19.78
C PHE A 644 4.21 -22.99 -20.02
N ARG A 645 3.56 -24.05 -19.51
CA ARG A 645 2.11 -24.22 -19.63
C ARG A 645 1.37 -23.05 -18.97
N ASP A 646 1.75 -22.69 -17.74
CA ASP A 646 1.08 -21.65 -16.94
C ASP A 646 1.24 -20.25 -17.57
N ALA A 647 2.24 -20.06 -18.40
CA ALA A 647 2.45 -18.84 -19.18
C ALA A 647 1.76 -18.86 -20.54
N ALA A 648 1.74 -20.00 -21.22
CA ALA A 648 1.21 -20.15 -22.58
C ALA A 648 -0.31 -20.38 -22.62
N PHE A 649 -0.88 -20.91 -21.54
CA PHE A 649 -2.29 -21.26 -21.47
C PHE A 649 -2.97 -20.61 -20.28
N LYS A 650 -4.29 -20.48 -20.38
CA LYS A 650 -5.17 -20.10 -19.29
C LYS A 650 -6.24 -21.17 -19.10
N ARG A 651 -6.75 -21.31 -17.90
CA ARG A 651 -7.91 -22.17 -17.66
C ARG A 651 -9.19 -21.48 -18.13
N SER A 652 -9.99 -22.20 -18.92
CA SER A 652 -11.32 -21.78 -19.34
C SER A 652 -12.26 -22.97 -19.23
N GLN A 653 -13.32 -22.86 -18.45
CA GLN A 653 -14.30 -23.93 -18.20
C GLN A 653 -13.66 -25.27 -17.73
N GLY A 654 -12.56 -25.15 -16.94
CA GLY A 654 -11.83 -26.31 -16.43
C GLY A 654 -10.78 -26.90 -17.38
N GLU A 655 -10.71 -26.43 -18.62
CA GLU A 655 -9.72 -26.86 -19.62
C GLU A 655 -8.62 -25.81 -19.81
N TRP A 656 -7.46 -26.26 -20.23
CA TRP A 656 -6.35 -25.40 -20.63
C TRP A 656 -6.53 -24.95 -22.08
N VAL A 657 -6.67 -23.64 -22.28
CA VAL A 657 -6.78 -23.03 -23.62
C VAL A 657 -5.62 -22.06 -23.84
N PRO A 658 -5.12 -21.84 -25.05
CA PRO A 658 -4.06 -20.88 -25.32
C PRO A 658 -4.39 -19.49 -24.74
N ALA A 659 -3.42 -18.88 -24.06
CA ALA A 659 -3.57 -17.54 -23.49
C ALA A 659 -3.37 -16.41 -24.54
N GLY A 660 -2.86 -16.77 -25.72
CA GLY A 660 -2.59 -15.85 -26.83
C GLY A 660 -2.25 -16.63 -28.09
N GLU A 661 -1.75 -15.94 -29.11
CA GLU A 661 -1.31 -16.58 -30.35
C GLU A 661 -0.09 -17.50 -30.12
N PRO A 662 -0.03 -18.66 -30.81
CA PRO A 662 1.13 -19.54 -30.75
C PRO A 662 2.44 -18.82 -31.10
N ILE A 663 3.52 -19.24 -30.47
CA ILE A 663 4.86 -18.73 -30.77
C ILE A 663 5.30 -19.35 -32.08
N ARG A 664 5.64 -18.51 -33.07
CA ARG A 664 6.03 -18.97 -34.40
C ARG A 664 7.49 -19.40 -34.41
N LEU A 665 7.72 -20.67 -34.72
CA LEU A 665 9.05 -21.27 -34.85
C LEU A 665 9.35 -21.54 -36.33
N ASP A 666 10.63 -21.66 -36.67
CA ASP A 666 11.07 -22.05 -38.03
C ASP A 666 10.93 -23.55 -38.29
N SER A 667 10.99 -24.36 -37.23
CA SER A 667 10.90 -25.81 -37.24
C SER A 667 10.39 -26.36 -35.90
N PRO A 668 9.89 -27.62 -35.86
CA PRO A 668 9.51 -28.28 -34.63
C PRO A 668 10.64 -28.32 -33.59
N LEU A 669 10.28 -28.25 -32.31
CA LEU A 669 11.21 -28.49 -31.20
C LEU A 669 11.40 -29.99 -30.98
N HIS A 670 12.52 -30.54 -31.44
CA HIS A 670 12.82 -32.00 -31.29
C HIS A 670 12.86 -32.43 -29.82
N SER A 671 13.43 -31.63 -28.95
CA SER A 671 13.49 -31.87 -27.50
C SER A 671 12.11 -31.98 -26.89
N LEU A 672 11.11 -31.19 -27.36
CA LEU A 672 9.72 -31.31 -26.92
C LEU A 672 9.10 -32.63 -27.34
N THR A 673 9.46 -33.15 -28.55
CA THR A 673 9.02 -34.50 -29.01
C THR A 673 9.61 -35.62 -28.13
N THR A 674 10.86 -35.47 -27.74
CA THR A 674 11.52 -36.40 -26.80
C THR A 674 10.78 -36.41 -25.45
N LEU A 675 10.52 -35.25 -24.89
CA LEU A 675 9.77 -35.09 -23.62
C LEU A 675 8.34 -35.63 -23.74
N ALA A 676 7.66 -35.47 -24.88
CA ALA A 676 6.33 -36.01 -25.13
C ALA A 676 6.29 -37.55 -25.19
N SER A 677 7.43 -38.17 -25.42
CA SER A 677 7.62 -39.63 -25.41
C SER A 677 8.15 -40.18 -24.07
N SER A 678 8.25 -39.34 -23.04
CA SER A 678 8.67 -39.72 -21.68
C SER A 678 7.77 -40.82 -21.12
N PRO A 679 8.34 -41.80 -20.38
CA PRO A 679 7.59 -42.79 -19.65
C PRO A 679 6.79 -42.16 -18.49
N ASP A 680 7.16 -40.98 -18.02
CA ASP A 680 6.41 -40.22 -17.01
C ASP A 680 5.16 -39.61 -17.63
N ALA A 681 3.99 -39.99 -17.15
CA ALA A 681 2.71 -39.59 -17.71
C ALA A 681 2.45 -38.08 -17.60
N LYS A 682 2.90 -37.46 -16.50
CA LYS A 682 2.73 -36.02 -16.25
C LYS A 682 3.61 -35.20 -17.18
N LEU A 683 4.89 -35.54 -17.29
CA LEU A 683 5.84 -34.89 -18.18
C LEU A 683 5.42 -35.03 -19.65
N SER A 684 5.04 -36.25 -20.06
CA SER A 684 4.53 -36.51 -21.41
C SER A 684 3.28 -35.68 -21.74
N ALA A 685 2.32 -35.62 -20.81
CA ALA A 685 1.10 -34.83 -21.00
C ALA A 685 1.38 -33.32 -21.13
N LEU A 686 2.27 -32.78 -20.29
CA LEU A 686 2.69 -31.38 -20.36
C LEU A 686 3.39 -31.06 -21.70
N ALA A 687 4.34 -31.90 -22.12
CA ALA A 687 5.03 -31.73 -23.39
C ALA A 687 4.05 -31.77 -24.57
N LYS A 688 3.08 -32.70 -24.59
CA LYS A 688 2.04 -32.77 -25.63
C LYS A 688 1.15 -31.52 -25.64
N ALA A 689 0.72 -31.04 -24.46
CA ALA A 689 -0.07 -29.82 -24.38
C ALA A 689 0.68 -28.59 -24.90
N LEU A 690 1.98 -28.50 -24.66
CA LEU A 690 2.80 -27.38 -25.13
C LEU A 690 2.97 -27.34 -26.66
N TYR A 691 2.70 -28.43 -27.42
CA TYR A 691 2.66 -28.36 -28.88
C TYR A 691 1.72 -27.27 -29.38
N ASP A 692 0.63 -27.03 -28.67
CA ASP A 692 -0.38 -26.04 -29.05
C ASP A 692 0.02 -24.60 -28.76
N ALA A 693 1.08 -24.42 -27.96
CA ALA A 693 1.69 -23.11 -27.73
C ALA A 693 2.60 -22.64 -28.88
N PHE A 694 2.93 -23.52 -29.82
CA PHE A 694 3.86 -23.26 -30.92
C PHE A 694 3.24 -23.51 -32.30
N SER A 695 3.72 -22.77 -33.29
CA SER A 695 3.39 -22.97 -34.70
C SER A 695 4.69 -23.03 -35.54
N TRP A 696 4.72 -23.78 -36.66
CA TRP A 696 5.85 -23.86 -37.58
C TRP A 696 5.35 -24.25 -38.99
N PRO A 697 6.15 -24.02 -40.04
CA PRO A 697 5.75 -24.39 -41.39
C PRO A 697 5.43 -25.89 -41.49
N GLY A 698 4.23 -26.22 -42.00
CA GLY A 698 3.73 -27.60 -42.13
C GLY A 698 3.03 -28.19 -40.90
N LYS A 699 2.99 -27.50 -39.77
CA LYS A 699 2.02 -27.80 -38.72
C LYS A 699 0.64 -27.32 -39.21
N ALA A 700 -0.35 -28.23 -39.16
CA ALA A 700 -1.74 -27.79 -39.37
C ALA A 700 -2.05 -26.67 -38.39
N ASP A 701 -2.46 -25.55 -38.93
CA ASP A 701 -2.87 -24.44 -38.07
C ASP A 701 -3.97 -24.97 -37.13
N LEU A 702 -3.69 -24.93 -35.83
CA LEU A 702 -4.79 -24.94 -34.88
C LEU A 702 -5.69 -23.79 -35.33
N VAL A 703 -6.89 -24.13 -35.79
CA VAL A 703 -7.96 -23.16 -35.88
C VAL A 703 -8.22 -22.76 -34.43
N ILE A 704 -7.37 -21.81 -33.91
CA ILE A 704 -7.78 -21.04 -32.77
C ILE A 704 -9.05 -20.41 -33.30
N ASN A 705 -10.18 -20.89 -32.80
CA ASN A 705 -11.44 -20.22 -33.01
C ASN A 705 -11.35 -18.90 -32.22
N THR A 706 -10.52 -17.98 -32.72
CA THR A 706 -10.70 -16.56 -32.51
C THR A 706 -11.99 -16.29 -33.28
N ALA A 707 -13.12 -16.66 -32.64
CA ALA A 707 -14.38 -16.05 -33.01
C ALA A 707 -14.04 -14.58 -33.12
N ALA A 708 -14.12 -14.06 -34.34
CA ALA A 708 -13.74 -12.69 -34.65
C ALA A 708 -14.36 -11.85 -33.54
N VAL A 709 -13.53 -11.15 -32.76
CA VAL A 709 -14.01 -10.40 -31.61
C VAL A 709 -15.05 -9.45 -32.16
N GLU A 710 -16.32 -9.76 -31.95
CA GLU A 710 -17.39 -8.91 -32.47
C GLU A 710 -17.18 -7.52 -31.90
N PRO A 711 -17.02 -6.51 -32.74
CA PRO A 711 -16.91 -5.13 -32.28
C PRO A 711 -18.08 -4.82 -31.36
N LEU A 712 -17.86 -4.08 -30.31
CA LEU A 712 -18.96 -3.61 -29.48
C LEU A 712 -19.92 -2.77 -30.34
N THR A 713 -21.20 -3.00 -30.18
CA THR A 713 -22.21 -2.08 -30.74
C THR A 713 -22.07 -0.69 -30.10
N ALA A 714 -22.63 0.32 -30.67
CA ALA A 714 -22.59 1.68 -30.11
C ALA A 714 -23.16 1.74 -28.69
N GLU A 715 -24.17 0.96 -28.37
CA GLU A 715 -24.75 0.85 -27.03
C GLU A 715 -23.82 0.13 -26.08
N GLN A 716 -23.21 -0.97 -26.51
CA GLN A 716 -22.21 -1.70 -25.70
C GLN A 716 -20.93 -0.89 -25.49
N GLN A 717 -20.54 -0.08 -26.48
CA GLN A 717 -19.41 0.84 -26.35
C GLN A 717 -19.69 1.93 -25.29
N LYS A 718 -20.91 2.46 -25.28
CA LYS A 718 -21.35 3.40 -24.23
C LYS A 718 -21.35 2.73 -22.85
N ARG A 719 -21.83 1.47 -22.75
CA ARG A 719 -21.74 0.68 -21.51
C ARG A 719 -20.29 0.45 -21.08
N PHE A 720 -19.40 0.14 -22.01
CA PHE A 720 -17.97 -0.02 -21.72
C PHE A 720 -17.37 1.26 -21.13
N GLU A 721 -17.66 2.43 -21.68
CA GLU A 721 -17.18 3.72 -21.20
C GLU A 721 -17.77 4.06 -19.82
N THR A 722 -19.08 3.90 -19.65
CA THR A 722 -19.74 4.06 -18.35
C THR A 722 -19.19 3.06 -17.32
N GLY A 723 -18.94 1.82 -17.76
CA GLY A 723 -18.39 0.76 -16.94
C GLY A 723 -16.98 1.05 -16.45
N ARG A 724 -16.14 1.72 -17.25
CA ARG A 724 -14.83 2.20 -16.82
C ARG A 724 -14.95 3.14 -15.64
N ASP A 725 -15.79 4.15 -15.76
CA ASP A 725 -15.98 5.16 -14.71
C ASP A 725 -16.51 4.51 -13.42
N LEU A 726 -17.49 3.63 -13.53
CA LEU A 726 -18.04 2.89 -12.40
C LEU A 726 -17.03 1.91 -11.77
N PHE A 727 -16.23 1.24 -12.60
CA PHE A 727 -15.18 0.32 -12.11
C PHE A 727 -14.13 1.05 -11.29
N LEU A 728 -13.66 2.19 -11.77
CA LEU A 728 -12.65 2.99 -11.07
C LEU A 728 -13.13 3.43 -9.68
N ILE A 729 -14.42 3.77 -9.56
CA ILE A 729 -15.02 4.23 -8.31
C ILE A 729 -15.31 3.07 -7.33
N SER A 730 -15.78 1.93 -7.83
CA SER A 730 -16.32 0.86 -6.99
C SER A 730 -15.40 -0.35 -6.83
N CYS A 731 -14.55 -0.64 -7.83
CA CYS A 731 -13.73 -1.85 -7.92
C CYS A 731 -12.23 -1.52 -7.93
N GLY A 732 -11.86 -0.35 -8.49
CA GLY A 732 -10.47 0.05 -8.73
C GLY A 732 -9.63 0.19 -7.46
N ALA A 733 -10.23 0.52 -6.32
CA ALA A 733 -9.54 0.59 -5.03
C ALA A 733 -8.95 -0.78 -4.60
N CYS A 734 -9.63 -1.87 -4.94
CA CYS A 734 -9.20 -3.23 -4.61
C CYS A 734 -8.49 -3.92 -5.79
N HIS A 735 -9.13 -3.92 -6.97
CA HIS A 735 -8.63 -4.63 -8.15
C HIS A 735 -7.63 -3.82 -8.96
N GLN A 736 -7.37 -2.59 -8.59
CA GLN A 736 -6.50 -1.60 -9.24
C GLN A 736 -6.95 -1.24 -10.67
N PRO A 737 -6.69 -0.02 -11.16
CA PRO A 737 -7.09 0.40 -12.50
C PRO A 737 -6.52 -0.48 -13.62
N HIS A 738 -5.33 -1.05 -13.42
CA HIS A 738 -4.69 -1.97 -14.36
C HIS A 738 -5.21 -3.42 -14.28
N GLY A 739 -6.17 -3.70 -13.39
CA GLY A 739 -6.83 -5.01 -13.27
C GLY A 739 -5.98 -6.14 -12.69
N MET A 740 -4.75 -5.87 -12.21
CA MET A 740 -3.84 -6.89 -11.63
C MET A 740 -4.16 -7.20 -10.18
N GLY A 741 -5.13 -6.52 -9.58
CA GLY A 741 -5.42 -6.66 -8.17
C GLY A 741 -4.29 -6.15 -7.28
N GLN A 742 -4.39 -6.46 -6.02
CA GLN A 742 -3.38 -6.12 -5.02
C GLN A 742 -3.25 -7.26 -4.02
N GLU A 743 -2.02 -7.68 -3.77
CA GLU A 743 -1.71 -8.74 -2.81
C GLU A 743 -2.38 -8.49 -1.46
N GLY A 744 -3.05 -9.52 -0.95
CA GLY A 744 -3.77 -9.47 0.33
C GLY A 744 -5.02 -8.57 0.35
N LEU A 745 -5.39 -7.93 -0.76
CA LEU A 745 -6.59 -7.08 -0.87
C LEU A 745 -7.58 -7.61 -1.90
N ALA A 746 -7.15 -7.85 -3.14
CA ALA A 746 -8.00 -8.42 -4.17
C ALA A 746 -7.19 -9.14 -5.25
N PRO A 747 -7.71 -10.23 -5.82
CA PRO A 747 -7.04 -10.95 -6.88
C PRO A 747 -7.06 -10.18 -8.21
N PRO A 748 -6.19 -10.55 -9.19
CA PRO A 748 -6.26 -10.00 -10.53
C PRO A 748 -7.57 -10.34 -11.22
N LEU A 749 -8.13 -9.36 -11.93
CA LEU A 749 -9.23 -9.52 -12.88
C LEU A 749 -8.68 -9.72 -14.29
N LYS A 750 -7.55 -9.07 -14.60
CA LYS A 750 -6.86 -9.23 -15.86
C LYS A 750 -6.40 -10.67 -16.01
N ASP A 751 -6.65 -11.25 -17.20
CA ASP A 751 -6.32 -12.63 -17.55
C ASP A 751 -6.90 -13.70 -16.59
N SER A 752 -8.01 -13.38 -15.91
CA SER A 752 -8.74 -14.28 -15.01
C SER A 752 -9.95 -14.90 -15.72
N ASP A 753 -10.08 -16.21 -15.65
CA ASP A 753 -11.26 -16.94 -16.13
C ASP A 753 -12.53 -16.67 -15.30
N TRP A 754 -12.36 -16.17 -14.08
CA TRP A 754 -13.47 -15.68 -13.26
C TRP A 754 -14.06 -14.37 -13.82
N SER A 755 -13.26 -13.59 -14.54
CA SER A 755 -13.66 -12.35 -15.19
C SER A 755 -14.15 -12.56 -16.62
N THR A 756 -13.50 -13.44 -17.37
CA THR A 756 -13.73 -13.61 -18.82
C THR A 756 -14.54 -14.86 -19.17
N GLY A 757 -14.70 -15.79 -18.25
CA GLY A 757 -15.46 -17.03 -18.42
C GLY A 757 -16.98 -16.85 -18.34
N SER A 758 -17.63 -17.67 -17.51
CA SER A 758 -19.08 -17.67 -17.33
C SER A 758 -19.64 -16.31 -16.89
N LYS A 759 -20.53 -15.74 -17.69
CA LYS A 759 -21.28 -14.52 -17.33
C LYS A 759 -22.13 -14.74 -16.07
N GLU A 760 -22.81 -15.88 -16.00
CA GLU A 760 -23.69 -16.21 -14.88
C GLU A 760 -22.92 -16.23 -13.55
N ARG A 761 -21.71 -16.79 -13.57
CA ARG A 761 -20.83 -16.83 -12.41
C ARG A 761 -20.38 -15.43 -12.03
N MET A 762 -19.91 -14.65 -12.99
CA MET A 762 -19.47 -13.29 -12.76
C MET A 762 -20.59 -12.40 -12.21
N ILE A 763 -21.79 -12.50 -12.78
CA ILE A 763 -22.95 -11.72 -12.33
C ILE A 763 -23.28 -12.07 -10.86
N ARG A 764 -23.27 -13.35 -10.48
CA ARG A 764 -23.52 -13.79 -9.09
C ARG A 764 -22.48 -13.24 -8.12
N ILE A 765 -21.19 -13.27 -8.49
CA ILE A 765 -20.12 -12.68 -7.68
C ILE A 765 -20.33 -11.19 -7.51
N VAL A 766 -20.59 -10.49 -8.58
CA VAL A 766 -20.75 -9.04 -8.53
C VAL A 766 -22.01 -8.63 -7.76
N LEU A 767 -23.11 -9.37 -7.90
CA LEU A 767 -24.34 -9.12 -7.15
C LEU A 767 -24.20 -9.40 -5.64
N HIS A 768 -23.72 -10.59 -5.27
CA HIS A 768 -23.84 -11.08 -3.88
C HIS A 768 -22.51 -11.21 -3.16
N GLY A 769 -21.38 -11.01 -3.87
CA GLY A 769 -20.05 -11.19 -3.31
C GLY A 769 -19.54 -12.62 -3.33
N LEU A 770 -18.30 -12.79 -2.92
CA LEU A 770 -17.58 -14.06 -2.86
C LEU A 770 -16.81 -14.15 -1.54
N GLN A 771 -16.86 -15.31 -0.90
CA GLN A 771 -16.09 -15.62 0.30
C GLN A 771 -15.39 -16.98 0.18
N GLY A 772 -14.32 -17.12 0.96
CA GLY A 772 -13.52 -18.35 0.99
C GLY A 772 -12.45 -18.42 -0.09
N PRO A 773 -11.71 -19.54 -0.15
CA PRO A 773 -10.57 -19.68 -1.03
C PRO A 773 -10.97 -19.74 -2.49
N ILE A 774 -10.32 -18.93 -3.31
CA ILE A 774 -10.43 -18.94 -4.78
C ILE A 774 -9.03 -19.07 -5.38
N GLU A 775 -8.88 -19.88 -6.42
CA GLU A 775 -7.63 -19.99 -7.15
C GLU A 775 -7.70 -19.13 -8.43
N ILE A 776 -6.77 -18.18 -8.58
CA ILE A 776 -6.64 -17.33 -9.75
C ILE A 776 -5.20 -17.30 -10.20
N GLN A 777 -4.95 -17.65 -11.45
CA GLN A 777 -3.61 -17.72 -12.05
C GLN A 777 -2.64 -18.63 -11.26
N GLY A 778 -3.15 -19.78 -10.75
CA GLY A 778 -2.37 -20.76 -9.99
C GLY A 778 -2.07 -20.34 -8.54
N LYS A 779 -2.60 -19.19 -8.10
CA LYS A 779 -2.46 -18.71 -6.75
C LYS A 779 -3.78 -18.80 -5.99
N LYS A 780 -3.70 -19.30 -4.76
CA LYS A 780 -4.84 -19.35 -3.83
C LYS A 780 -5.01 -18.00 -3.13
N TRP A 781 -6.21 -17.44 -3.23
CA TRP A 781 -6.65 -16.23 -2.57
C TRP A 781 -7.74 -16.54 -1.58
N GLU A 782 -7.61 -16.07 -0.36
CA GLU A 782 -8.60 -16.28 0.70
C GLU A 782 -9.05 -14.92 1.23
N LEU A 783 -9.95 -14.29 0.48
CA LEU A 783 -10.41 -12.93 0.66
C LEU A 783 -11.93 -12.89 0.58
N VAL A 784 -12.48 -11.77 1.02
CA VAL A 784 -13.92 -11.48 0.94
C VAL A 784 -14.12 -10.37 -0.07
N MET A 785 -14.81 -10.66 -1.16
CA MET A 785 -15.30 -9.65 -2.10
C MET A 785 -16.73 -9.29 -1.73
N PRO A 786 -17.03 -8.05 -1.35
CA PRO A 786 -18.41 -7.64 -1.06
C PRO A 786 -19.26 -7.62 -2.34
N GLY A 787 -20.54 -7.97 -2.21
CA GLY A 787 -21.51 -7.82 -3.30
C GLY A 787 -21.78 -6.35 -3.62
N LEU A 788 -22.09 -6.05 -4.87
CA LEU A 788 -22.38 -4.72 -5.41
C LEU A 788 -23.84 -4.57 -5.85
N ALA A 789 -24.78 -5.31 -5.23
CA ALA A 789 -26.20 -5.24 -5.54
C ALA A 789 -26.84 -3.86 -5.36
N VAL A 790 -26.12 -2.90 -4.79
CA VAL A 790 -26.50 -1.49 -4.68
C VAL A 790 -26.61 -0.81 -6.05
N PHE A 791 -25.85 -1.25 -7.03
CA PHE A 791 -25.94 -0.77 -8.40
C PHE A 791 -27.16 -1.40 -9.13
N ASP A 792 -27.79 -0.62 -9.99
CA ASP A 792 -28.85 -1.15 -10.87
C ASP A 792 -28.29 -2.09 -11.94
N ASP A 793 -29.19 -2.72 -12.71
CA ASP A 793 -28.79 -3.74 -13.67
C ASP A 793 -28.00 -3.14 -14.84
N GLU A 794 -28.24 -1.90 -15.23
CA GLU A 794 -27.47 -1.20 -16.28
C GLU A 794 -26.07 -0.85 -15.78
N GLN A 795 -25.93 -0.38 -14.54
CA GLN A 795 -24.64 -0.06 -13.93
C GLN A 795 -23.77 -1.30 -13.77
N LEU A 796 -24.32 -2.41 -13.27
CA LEU A 796 -23.58 -3.66 -13.10
C LEU A 796 -23.20 -4.27 -14.45
N SER A 797 -24.11 -4.23 -15.43
CA SER A 797 -23.81 -4.69 -16.79
C SER A 797 -22.67 -3.86 -17.41
N SER A 798 -22.65 -2.56 -17.14
CA SER A 798 -21.61 -1.64 -17.61
C SER A 798 -20.25 -2.00 -16.99
N ILE A 799 -20.17 -2.16 -15.66
CA ILE A 799 -18.94 -2.58 -14.95
C ILE A 799 -18.40 -3.90 -15.51
N MET A 800 -19.28 -4.90 -15.65
CA MET A 800 -18.88 -6.22 -16.14
C MET A 800 -18.50 -6.19 -17.61
N THR A 801 -19.15 -5.38 -18.44
CA THR A 801 -18.76 -5.18 -19.85
C THR A 801 -17.37 -4.56 -19.94
N TYR A 802 -17.04 -3.57 -19.10
CA TYR A 802 -15.70 -3.01 -19.00
C TYR A 802 -14.68 -4.09 -18.63
N VAL A 803 -14.87 -4.79 -17.51
CA VAL A 803 -13.95 -5.85 -17.06
C VAL A 803 -13.72 -6.93 -18.12
N ARG A 804 -14.74 -7.27 -18.89
CA ARG A 804 -14.69 -8.31 -19.93
C ARG A 804 -14.07 -7.86 -21.24
N ARG A 805 -13.82 -6.55 -21.41
CA ARG A 805 -13.28 -5.95 -22.66
C ARG A 805 -12.02 -5.11 -22.45
N GLU A 806 -11.71 -4.71 -21.22
CA GLU A 806 -10.49 -3.97 -20.90
C GLU A 806 -9.29 -4.92 -20.80
N TRP A 807 -8.10 -4.38 -20.72
CA TRP A 807 -6.80 -5.07 -20.55
C TRP A 807 -6.49 -6.13 -21.62
N GLY A 808 -7.08 -6.00 -22.83
CA GLY A 808 -6.93 -6.98 -23.90
C GLY A 808 -7.91 -8.16 -23.83
N HIS A 809 -8.91 -8.10 -22.98
CA HIS A 809 -9.98 -9.09 -22.92
C HIS A 809 -10.90 -8.99 -24.15
N THR A 810 -11.37 -10.13 -24.61
CA THR A 810 -12.22 -10.28 -25.79
C THR A 810 -13.56 -10.96 -25.47
N ALA A 811 -13.89 -11.13 -24.19
CA ALA A 811 -15.09 -11.84 -23.77
C ALA A 811 -16.37 -11.05 -24.09
N SER A 812 -17.47 -11.76 -24.32
CA SER A 812 -18.76 -11.13 -24.68
C SER A 812 -19.22 -10.13 -23.61
N PRO A 813 -19.76 -8.98 -23.99
CA PRO A 813 -20.34 -8.01 -23.06
C PRO A 813 -21.53 -8.61 -22.29
N VAL A 814 -21.85 -8.04 -21.14
CA VAL A 814 -23.00 -8.44 -20.31
C VAL A 814 -24.16 -7.49 -20.59
N ASP A 815 -25.36 -8.02 -20.74
CA ASP A 815 -26.57 -7.21 -20.92
C ASP A 815 -27.33 -7.00 -19.61
N PRO A 816 -28.00 -5.85 -19.41
CA PRO A 816 -28.78 -5.58 -18.21
C PRO A 816 -29.85 -6.64 -17.93
N GLY A 817 -30.46 -7.20 -19.00
CA GLY A 817 -31.42 -8.30 -18.88
C GLY A 817 -30.84 -9.57 -18.27
N GLU A 818 -29.56 -9.88 -18.53
CA GLU A 818 -28.86 -11.02 -17.95
C GLU A 818 -28.63 -10.77 -16.43
N VAL A 819 -28.28 -9.54 -16.06
CA VAL A 819 -28.13 -9.14 -14.65
C VAL A 819 -29.45 -9.24 -13.92
N LYS A 820 -30.52 -8.68 -14.51
CA LYS A 820 -31.87 -8.74 -13.96
C LYS A 820 -32.36 -10.16 -13.76
N ALA A 821 -32.19 -11.02 -14.74
CA ALA A 821 -32.61 -12.42 -14.67
C ALA A 821 -31.99 -13.16 -13.48
N ILE A 822 -30.69 -12.90 -13.18
CA ILE A 822 -30.01 -13.53 -12.04
C ILE A 822 -30.41 -12.86 -10.73
N ARG A 823 -30.58 -11.55 -10.69
CA ARG A 823 -31.07 -10.83 -9.50
C ARG A 823 -32.46 -11.35 -9.09
N ASP A 824 -33.37 -11.53 -10.03
CA ASP A 824 -34.73 -12.01 -9.78
C ASP A 824 -34.77 -13.49 -9.33
N GLN A 825 -33.76 -14.30 -9.65
CA GLN A 825 -33.65 -15.70 -9.19
C GLN A 825 -33.30 -15.82 -7.70
N TYR A 826 -32.66 -14.81 -7.11
CA TYR A 826 -32.18 -14.85 -5.74
C TYR A 826 -32.62 -13.62 -4.95
N PRO A 827 -33.93 -13.34 -4.87
CA PRO A 827 -34.45 -12.18 -4.14
C PRO A 827 -34.11 -12.33 -2.66
N GLY A 828 -33.37 -11.38 -2.11
CA GLY A 828 -33.01 -11.36 -0.68
C GLY A 828 -31.87 -12.30 -0.26
N ARG A 829 -31.05 -12.79 -1.21
CA ARG A 829 -29.83 -13.52 -0.82
C ARG A 829 -28.85 -12.57 -0.12
N GLU A 830 -28.60 -12.84 1.16
CA GLU A 830 -27.67 -12.08 2.00
C GLU A 830 -26.29 -12.74 2.08
N ASP A 831 -26.21 -14.05 1.92
CA ASP A 831 -24.98 -14.80 1.97
C ASP A 831 -24.15 -14.64 0.70
N MET A 832 -22.84 -14.41 0.89
CA MET A 832 -21.89 -14.42 -0.22
C MET A 832 -21.78 -15.81 -0.82
N TRP A 833 -21.45 -15.88 -2.10
CA TRP A 833 -21.19 -17.16 -2.76
C TRP A 833 -19.88 -17.77 -2.27
N THR A 834 -19.84 -19.09 -2.22
CA THR A 834 -18.59 -19.85 -2.13
C THR A 834 -18.16 -20.32 -3.51
N VAL A 835 -16.87 -20.63 -3.67
CA VAL A 835 -16.34 -21.16 -4.93
C VAL A 835 -17.06 -22.47 -5.33
N GLU A 836 -17.33 -23.34 -4.36
CA GLU A 836 -18.02 -24.61 -4.61
C GLU A 836 -19.44 -24.42 -5.17
N GLU A 837 -20.18 -23.43 -4.66
CA GLU A 837 -21.50 -23.09 -5.18
C GLU A 837 -21.39 -22.52 -6.61
N LEU A 838 -20.42 -21.62 -6.84
CA LEU A 838 -20.25 -20.93 -8.13
C LEU A 838 -19.78 -21.86 -9.26
N LEU A 839 -19.01 -22.89 -8.95
CA LEU A 839 -18.57 -23.89 -9.94
C LEU A 839 -19.73 -24.76 -10.50
N LYS A 840 -20.91 -24.68 -9.91
CA LYS A 840 -22.13 -25.32 -10.45
C LYS A 840 -22.76 -24.55 -11.60
N PHE A 841 -22.31 -23.31 -11.84
CA PHE A 841 -22.79 -22.45 -12.92
C PHE A 841 -21.70 -22.31 -13.99
N ASN A 842 -21.98 -22.78 -15.19
CA ASN A 842 -21.07 -22.76 -16.34
C ASN A 842 -21.29 -21.55 -17.24
#